data_22fef9d86febc83503386dae47b7537a
#
_entry.id   22fef9d86febc83503386dae47b7537a
#
_cell.length_a   1.000
_cell.length_b   1.000
_cell.length_c   1.000
_cell.angle_alpha   90.00
_cell.angle_beta   90.00
_cell.angle_gamma   90.00
#
_symmetry.space_group_name_H-M   'P 1'
#
loop_
_entity.id
_entity.type
_entity.pdbx_description
1 polymer ?
#
loop_
_entity_poly.entity_id
_entity_poly.type
_entity_poly.pdbx_seq_one_letter_code
_entity_poly.pdbx_strand_id
1 'polypeptide(L)'
;MQNALFQRTPLLTGTDVAAKREEILSYFLTTFDRYEQLFELLASEEAYYVKPISLRHPLIFYLGHTATFFINKLVLAGLLSQRVNASFESTFAVGVDEMSWDDLDEVSDAWPTVVEVMDYRQQVRLVVSQLIESLPLALPVDWNHPWWTIVMGNEHERIHLETSSVLIRQHELINIKPHPAWGACQVSGTAPENQMVTIPAGVIRLGREKSETVYGWDNEYGLHEASVPAFAASRYLVSNGEFLDFVDDKGYTTDAYWDVEGLAWKQFSLAKHPTFWVRQGEAWDLRLLAELIAMPWNWPAEVNCHEAAAFCNWKKATTGLAVRLPTEDEWHRMYDFCAPATIAADHPASANIHLDHYASPCPVSEFAHGELFDVTGNVWQWTQTPIYPLEGFVVHPIYDDFTTPTFDGRHNLIKGGSWISCGNEAQAGARYAFRRHFFQHAGFRYVIADAPVVAAASNYETDRLLSEYAEFHYGDEHFGVTNFPKALADIAIRAMADKPAKKALDLGCATGRSTFELARHFDQVTGIDFSARFVGVCAQMAEQGVLRYTLTEEGQLVSYKTRRLAEMRLEETRNRVDFFQGDACNLKPVFSGYDLILAANLIDRLYSPVKFLSTVHERLNMGGILLIASPYTWLEEHTRREEWVGGFKKNGENFTTLDGLKEMLGGHFRLLQAPLDVPFVIRETRRKFQHSVSQVTLWERIA
;
A
#
# COMPACT_ATOMS: atom_id res chain seq x y z
N MET A 1 19.77 -23.89 18.87
CA MET A 1 20.11 -22.52 19.26
C MET A 1 19.96 -21.51 18.09
N GLN A 2 19.33 -21.90 16.95
CA GLN A 2 19.08 -21.00 15.81
C GLN A 2 17.72 -20.31 15.87
N ASN A 3 16.79 -20.76 16.73
CA ASN A 3 15.38 -20.31 16.73
C ASN A 3 15.07 -19.11 17.64
N ALA A 4 16.06 -18.50 18.28
CA ALA A 4 15.86 -17.31 19.12
C ALA A 4 15.82 -15.99 18.30
N LEU A 5 15.96 -16.05 16.97
CA LEU A 5 16.18 -14.86 16.13
C LEU A 5 14.90 -14.20 15.64
N PHE A 6 13.75 -14.84 15.74
CA PHE A 6 12.48 -14.28 15.32
C PHE A 6 11.53 -14.12 16.50
N GLN A 7 11.32 -12.89 16.92
CA GLN A 7 10.32 -12.58 17.95
C GLN A 7 8.95 -12.38 17.27
N ARG A 8 7.90 -12.82 17.95
CA ARG A 8 6.51 -12.52 17.60
C ARG A 8 6.19 -11.08 17.95
N THR A 9 5.18 -10.49 17.33
CA THR A 9 4.73 -9.14 17.67
C THR A 9 4.57 -8.98 19.18
N PRO A 10 5.24 -8.01 19.82
CA PRO A 10 5.14 -7.79 21.25
C PRO A 10 3.71 -7.49 21.69
N LEU A 11 3.27 -8.09 22.78
CA LEU A 11 2.05 -7.65 23.48
C LEU A 11 2.34 -6.29 24.12
N LEU A 12 1.66 -5.24 23.68
CA LEU A 12 1.93 -3.86 24.08
C LEU A 12 1.30 -3.49 25.44
N THR A 13 1.31 -4.43 26.37
CA THR A 13 0.75 -4.32 27.73
C THR A 13 1.74 -4.83 28.76
N GLY A 14 1.44 -4.64 30.04
CA GLY A 14 2.25 -5.09 31.17
C GLY A 14 2.50 -3.99 32.19
N THR A 15 3.27 -4.30 33.22
CA THR A 15 3.61 -3.36 34.32
C THR A 15 5.08 -3.01 34.37
N ASP A 16 5.94 -3.80 33.72
CA ASP A 16 7.39 -3.54 33.64
C ASP A 16 7.74 -2.81 32.35
N VAL A 17 7.81 -1.48 32.46
CA VAL A 17 8.12 -0.59 31.34
C VAL A 17 9.53 -0.81 30.79
N ALA A 18 10.52 -1.14 31.67
CA ALA A 18 11.89 -1.34 31.23
C ALA A 18 12.04 -2.64 30.44
N ALA A 19 11.45 -3.73 30.90
CA ALA A 19 11.45 -5.01 30.20
C ALA A 19 10.69 -4.88 28.85
N LYS A 20 9.58 -4.14 28.81
CA LYS A 20 8.83 -3.93 27.56
C LYS A 20 9.63 -3.10 26.54
N ARG A 21 10.35 -2.08 26.98
CA ARG A 21 11.25 -1.29 26.12
C ARG A 21 12.35 -2.18 25.51
N GLU A 22 12.97 -3.03 26.32
CA GLU A 22 14.00 -3.96 25.85
C GLU A 22 13.43 -4.99 24.85
N GLU A 23 12.22 -5.48 25.11
CA GLU A 23 11.50 -6.38 24.18
C GLU A 23 11.28 -5.70 22.83
N ILE A 24 10.78 -4.46 22.80
CA ILE A 24 10.54 -3.71 21.55
C ILE A 24 11.86 -3.39 20.82
N LEU A 25 12.92 -3.02 21.57
CA LEU A 25 14.24 -2.80 20.98
C LEU A 25 14.80 -4.08 20.35
N SER A 26 14.70 -5.21 21.05
CA SER A 26 15.11 -6.51 20.51
C SER A 26 14.30 -6.91 19.28
N TYR A 27 12.99 -6.65 19.28
CA TYR A 27 12.10 -6.88 18.14
C TYR A 27 12.52 -6.05 16.92
N PHE A 28 12.83 -4.76 17.12
CA PHE A 28 13.34 -3.89 16.08
C PHE A 28 14.67 -4.39 15.51
N LEU A 29 15.67 -4.63 16.36
CA LEU A 29 16.99 -5.06 15.92
C LEU A 29 16.96 -6.39 15.17
N THR A 30 16.19 -7.35 15.67
CA THR A 30 16.04 -8.66 15.02
C THR A 30 15.35 -8.56 13.67
N THR A 31 14.34 -7.69 13.54
CA THR A 31 13.65 -7.43 12.27
C THR A 31 14.61 -6.83 11.24
N PHE A 32 15.37 -5.82 11.65
CA PHE A 32 16.35 -5.14 10.80
C PHE A 32 17.48 -6.08 10.33
N ASP A 33 18.05 -6.87 11.27
CA ASP A 33 19.09 -7.86 10.96
C ASP A 33 18.59 -8.94 9.97
N ARG A 34 17.36 -9.42 10.15
CA ARG A 34 16.79 -10.45 9.28
C ARG A 34 16.52 -9.94 7.88
N TYR A 35 16.05 -8.71 7.77
CA TYR A 35 15.84 -8.09 6.48
C TYR A 35 17.14 -7.89 5.71
N GLU A 36 18.19 -7.37 6.36
CA GLU A 36 19.52 -7.24 5.74
C GLU A 36 20.10 -8.59 5.33
N GLN A 37 19.93 -9.61 6.16
CA GLN A 37 20.38 -10.97 5.85
C GLN A 37 19.69 -11.59 4.61
N LEU A 38 18.47 -11.18 4.29
CA LEU A 38 17.81 -11.63 3.07
C LEU A 38 18.58 -11.16 1.83
N PHE A 39 19.10 -9.94 1.83
CA PHE A 39 19.84 -9.37 0.71
C PHE A 39 21.26 -9.95 0.55
N GLU A 40 21.78 -10.66 1.55
CA GLU A 40 23.02 -11.44 1.42
C GLU A 40 22.90 -12.62 0.42
N LEU A 41 21.68 -12.97 0.02
CA LEU A 41 21.42 -13.92 -1.07
C LEU A 41 21.83 -13.38 -2.44
N LEU A 42 21.96 -12.08 -2.65
CA LEU A 42 22.37 -11.51 -3.92
C LEU A 42 23.87 -11.79 -4.17
N ALA A 43 24.17 -12.30 -5.37
CA ALA A 43 25.51 -12.78 -5.69
C ALA A 43 26.49 -11.66 -6.06
N SER A 44 26.00 -10.53 -6.55
CA SER A 44 26.80 -9.37 -6.97
C SER A 44 26.07 -8.06 -6.72
N GLU A 45 26.79 -6.93 -6.83
CA GLU A 45 26.20 -5.60 -6.71
C GLU A 45 25.22 -5.32 -7.85
N GLU A 46 25.49 -5.78 -9.05
CA GLU A 46 24.62 -5.59 -10.22
C GLU A 46 23.23 -6.23 -10.01
N ALA A 47 23.14 -7.30 -9.22
CA ALA A 47 21.87 -7.98 -8.92
C ALA A 47 20.88 -7.09 -8.18
N TYR A 48 21.35 -6.06 -7.47
CA TYR A 48 20.48 -5.09 -6.80
C TYR A 48 19.74 -4.16 -7.76
N TYR A 49 20.26 -3.92 -8.95
CA TYR A 49 19.73 -2.92 -9.89
C TYR A 49 18.94 -3.54 -11.03
N VAL A 50 19.02 -4.84 -11.23
CA VAL A 50 18.21 -5.55 -12.23
C VAL A 50 16.82 -5.80 -11.66
N LYS A 51 15.78 -5.40 -12.39
CA LYS A 51 14.39 -5.72 -12.02
C LYS A 51 14.17 -7.22 -12.13
N PRO A 52 13.77 -7.93 -11.07
CA PRO A 52 13.44 -9.36 -11.14
C PRO A 52 12.29 -9.64 -12.10
N ILE A 53 11.31 -8.74 -12.13
CA ILE A 53 10.19 -8.71 -13.08
C ILE A 53 9.91 -7.26 -13.49
N SER A 54 9.36 -7.07 -14.70
CA SER A 54 9.08 -5.73 -15.25
C SER A 54 8.10 -4.90 -14.41
N LEU A 55 7.17 -5.58 -13.72
CA LEU A 55 6.10 -4.96 -12.93
C LEU A 55 6.51 -4.52 -11.51
N ARG A 56 7.77 -4.63 -11.15
CA ARG A 56 8.28 -4.28 -9.82
C ARG A 56 9.56 -3.45 -9.91
N HIS A 57 9.89 -2.76 -8.84
CA HIS A 57 11.17 -2.05 -8.71
C HIS A 57 12.37 -3.01 -8.60
N PRO A 58 13.60 -2.55 -8.90
CA PRO A 58 14.81 -3.31 -8.61
C PRO A 58 15.01 -3.46 -7.09
N LEU A 59 15.76 -4.48 -6.67
CA LEU A 59 15.92 -4.84 -5.26
C LEU A 59 16.57 -3.73 -4.41
N ILE A 60 17.38 -2.86 -5.00
CA ILE A 60 17.95 -1.70 -4.32
C ILE A 60 16.88 -0.77 -3.74
N PHE A 61 15.73 -0.62 -4.44
CA PHE A 61 14.60 0.15 -3.95
C PHE A 61 14.11 -0.40 -2.61
N TYR A 62 13.83 -1.72 -2.54
CA TYR A 62 13.29 -2.34 -1.32
C TYR A 62 14.25 -2.28 -0.15
N LEU A 63 15.57 -2.42 -0.42
CA LEU A 63 16.60 -2.27 0.60
C LEU A 63 16.56 -0.90 1.27
N GLY A 64 16.37 0.17 0.49
CA GLY A 64 16.26 1.54 1.02
C GLY A 64 14.90 1.88 1.59
N HIS A 65 13.83 1.35 1.01
CA HIS A 65 12.44 1.70 1.28
C HIS A 65 12.02 1.46 2.73
N THR A 66 12.35 0.31 3.29
CA THR A 66 11.92 -0.02 4.67
C THR A 66 12.56 0.88 5.71
N ALA A 67 13.83 1.22 5.57
CA ALA A 67 14.50 2.18 6.44
C ALA A 67 13.93 3.61 6.28
N THR A 68 13.66 4.01 5.03
CA THR A 68 13.00 5.28 4.70
C THR A 68 11.62 5.39 5.33
N PHE A 69 10.86 4.31 5.33
CA PHE A 69 9.54 4.26 5.95
C PHE A 69 9.59 4.65 7.43
N PHE A 70 10.52 4.09 8.22
CA PHE A 70 10.70 4.48 9.62
C PHE A 70 10.86 5.98 9.77
N ILE A 71 11.80 6.59 9.03
CA ILE A 71 12.08 8.02 9.18
C ILE A 71 10.88 8.86 8.75
N ASN A 72 10.26 8.56 7.60
CA ASN A 72 9.11 9.31 7.11
C ASN A 72 7.93 9.25 8.09
N LYS A 73 7.60 8.09 8.63
CA LYS A 73 6.49 7.95 9.58
C LYS A 73 6.80 8.55 10.96
N LEU A 74 8.04 8.44 11.44
CA LEU A 74 8.46 9.04 12.70
C LEU A 74 8.52 10.58 12.63
N VAL A 75 8.93 11.14 11.49
CA VAL A 75 8.87 12.60 11.24
C VAL A 75 7.41 13.07 11.17
N LEU A 76 6.56 12.36 10.44
CA LEU A 76 5.13 12.66 10.34
C LEU A 76 4.44 12.61 11.72
N ALA A 77 4.75 11.61 12.52
CA ALA A 77 4.25 11.48 13.89
C ALA A 77 4.85 12.51 14.88
N GLY A 78 5.79 13.33 14.42
CA GLY A 78 6.46 14.32 15.27
C GLY A 78 7.43 13.73 16.29
N LEU A 79 7.83 12.49 16.15
CA LEU A 79 8.77 11.80 17.05
C LEU A 79 10.24 12.08 16.69
N LEU A 80 10.49 12.48 15.46
CA LEU A 80 11.78 12.98 14.98
C LEU A 80 11.62 14.40 14.44
N SER A 81 12.55 15.29 14.78
CA SER A 81 12.56 16.68 14.30
C SER A 81 13.42 16.86 13.03
N GLN A 82 14.27 15.90 12.71
CA GLN A 82 15.18 15.98 11.58
C GLN A 82 15.17 14.65 10.80
N ARG A 83 15.35 14.77 9.50
CA ARG A 83 15.55 13.64 8.60
C ARG A 83 17.00 13.16 8.66
N VAL A 84 17.24 11.90 8.34
CA VAL A 84 18.58 11.32 8.25
C VAL A 84 19.20 11.67 6.88
N ASN A 85 18.47 11.41 5.81
CA ASN A 85 18.87 11.77 4.43
C ASN A 85 17.60 12.08 3.61
N ALA A 86 17.31 13.37 3.46
CA ALA A 86 16.10 13.83 2.78
C ALA A 86 15.98 13.34 1.33
N SER A 87 17.12 13.23 0.60
CA SER A 87 17.12 12.71 -0.77
C SER A 87 16.71 11.24 -0.83
N PHE A 88 17.29 10.41 0.03
CA PHE A 88 16.92 8.97 0.09
C PHE A 88 15.49 8.78 0.54
N GLU A 89 15.06 9.55 1.54
CA GLU A 89 13.71 9.49 2.09
C GLU A 89 12.64 9.97 1.11
N SER A 90 13.03 10.70 0.07
CA SER A 90 12.18 11.01 -1.08
C SER A 90 12.26 9.93 -2.16
N THR A 91 13.47 9.48 -2.52
CA THR A 91 13.69 8.51 -3.61
C THR A 91 13.07 7.14 -3.30
N PHE A 92 13.19 6.69 -2.05
CA PHE A 92 12.65 5.41 -1.59
C PHE A 92 11.26 5.49 -0.96
N ALA A 93 10.57 6.66 -1.02
CA ALA A 93 9.27 6.85 -0.39
C ALA A 93 8.09 6.30 -1.18
N VAL A 94 8.24 5.97 -2.44
CA VAL A 94 7.13 5.59 -3.34
C VAL A 94 6.41 4.37 -2.78
N GLY A 95 5.13 4.56 -2.42
CA GLY A 95 4.36 3.57 -1.68
C GLY A 95 3.79 2.44 -2.52
N VAL A 96 3.45 2.66 -3.79
CA VAL A 96 2.84 1.63 -4.62
C VAL A 96 3.86 1.06 -5.57
N ASP A 97 4.23 -0.19 -5.34
CA ASP A 97 5.12 -0.96 -6.19
C ASP A 97 4.38 -2.07 -6.97
N GLU A 98 3.05 -2.13 -6.85
CA GLU A 98 2.20 -3.07 -7.57
C GLU A 98 1.74 -2.47 -8.90
N MET A 99 2.58 -2.64 -9.94
CA MET A 99 2.28 -2.15 -11.27
C MET A 99 1.37 -3.13 -12.02
N SER A 100 0.48 -2.59 -12.83
CA SER A 100 -0.24 -3.35 -13.85
C SER A 100 0.55 -3.34 -15.16
N TRP A 101 0.23 -4.25 -16.08
CA TRP A 101 0.91 -4.30 -17.39
C TRP A 101 0.63 -3.10 -18.30
N ASP A 102 -0.33 -2.26 -17.93
CA ASP A 102 -0.69 -1.00 -18.57
C ASP A 102 -0.04 0.24 -17.90
N ASP A 103 0.70 0.07 -16.79
CA ASP A 103 1.35 1.14 -16.01
C ASP A 103 2.87 1.24 -16.24
N LEU A 104 3.40 0.63 -17.30
CA LEU A 104 4.86 0.49 -17.55
C LEU A 104 5.51 1.76 -18.11
N ASP A 105 5.45 2.89 -17.40
CA ASP A 105 6.27 4.05 -17.73
C ASP A 105 7.66 3.95 -17.07
N GLU A 106 8.71 3.90 -17.90
CA GLU A 106 10.11 3.84 -17.47
C GLU A 106 10.56 5.21 -16.95
N VAL A 107 10.42 5.45 -15.66
CA VAL A 107 11.21 6.47 -14.99
C VAL A 107 12.55 5.84 -14.60
N SER A 108 13.61 6.12 -15.36
CA SER A 108 14.97 5.73 -15.03
C SER A 108 15.48 6.59 -13.86
N ASP A 109 15.24 6.17 -12.63
CA ASP A 109 15.88 6.78 -11.46
C ASP A 109 17.36 6.33 -11.39
N ALA A 110 18.25 7.27 -11.16
CA ALA A 110 19.64 6.96 -10.81
C ALA A 110 19.67 6.49 -9.35
N TRP A 111 19.71 5.18 -9.13
CA TRP A 111 19.76 4.60 -7.80
C TRP A 111 21.11 4.86 -7.12
N PRO A 112 21.13 5.13 -5.78
CA PRO A 112 22.37 5.16 -5.00
C PRO A 112 23.08 3.81 -5.02
N THR A 113 24.36 3.81 -4.66
CA THR A 113 25.13 2.56 -4.51
C THR A 113 24.65 1.75 -3.31
N VAL A 114 24.85 0.42 -3.35
CA VAL A 114 24.52 -0.48 -2.24
C VAL A 114 25.18 -0.02 -0.93
N VAL A 115 26.45 0.43 -1.03
CA VAL A 115 27.20 0.93 0.14
C VAL A 115 26.53 2.15 0.75
N GLU A 116 26.11 3.13 -0.06
CA GLU A 116 25.41 4.33 0.43
C GLU A 116 24.08 3.98 1.07
N VAL A 117 23.32 3.03 0.51
CA VAL A 117 22.05 2.57 1.09
C VAL A 117 22.28 1.82 2.40
N MET A 118 23.29 0.95 2.49
CA MET A 118 23.64 0.27 3.73
C MET A 118 24.12 1.24 4.82
N ASP A 119 24.92 2.24 4.47
CA ASP A 119 25.32 3.29 5.41
C ASP A 119 24.12 4.09 5.93
N TYR A 120 23.17 4.40 5.04
CA TYR A 120 21.90 5.05 5.42
C TYR A 120 21.10 4.16 6.37
N ARG A 121 20.94 2.87 6.07
CA ARG A 121 20.26 1.92 6.96
C ARG A 121 20.89 1.88 8.35
N GLN A 122 22.23 1.87 8.44
CA GLN A 122 22.92 1.90 9.74
C GLN A 122 22.65 3.18 10.52
N GLN A 123 22.59 4.32 9.85
CA GLN A 123 22.20 5.59 10.49
C GLN A 123 20.75 5.55 10.99
N VAL A 124 19.82 5.03 10.21
CA VAL A 124 18.42 4.84 10.62
C VAL A 124 18.33 3.90 11.83
N ARG A 125 19.05 2.79 11.79
CA ARG A 125 19.13 1.85 12.91
C ARG A 125 19.57 2.53 14.22
N LEU A 126 20.59 3.37 14.17
CA LEU A 126 21.07 4.12 15.34
C LEU A 126 20.02 5.12 15.83
N VAL A 127 19.40 5.88 14.92
CA VAL A 127 18.40 6.89 15.27
C VAL A 127 17.17 6.24 15.91
N VAL A 128 16.65 5.16 15.33
CA VAL A 128 15.48 4.46 15.87
C VAL A 128 15.80 3.78 17.19
N SER A 129 16.97 3.15 17.35
CA SER A 129 17.41 2.58 18.64
C SER A 129 17.47 3.63 19.73
N GLN A 130 18.09 4.79 19.47
CA GLN A 130 18.15 5.91 20.41
C GLN A 130 16.76 6.45 20.76
N LEU A 131 15.86 6.51 19.78
CA LEU A 131 14.48 6.91 20.03
C LEU A 131 13.79 5.92 20.95
N ILE A 132 13.90 4.61 20.71
CA ILE A 132 13.34 3.56 21.56
C ILE A 132 13.89 3.66 22.98
N GLU A 133 15.18 3.92 23.16
CA GLU A 133 15.82 4.05 24.47
C GLU A 133 15.35 5.29 25.24
N SER A 134 15.10 6.41 24.58
CA SER A 134 14.85 7.72 25.19
C SER A 134 13.39 8.13 25.25
N LEU A 135 12.54 7.68 24.31
CA LEU A 135 11.13 8.07 24.24
C LEU A 135 10.38 7.63 25.51
N PRO A 136 9.63 8.50 26.20
CA PRO A 136 8.78 8.08 27.31
C PRO A 136 7.82 6.95 26.91
N LEU A 137 7.77 5.88 27.71
CA LEU A 137 6.87 4.75 27.48
C LEU A 137 5.90 4.64 28.65
N ALA A 138 4.62 4.65 28.33
CA ALA A 138 3.54 4.31 29.24
C ALA A 138 2.79 3.09 28.69
N LEU A 139 2.41 2.16 29.54
CA LEU A 139 1.67 0.96 29.16
C LEU A 139 0.22 1.06 29.67
N PRO A 140 -0.77 0.57 28.94
CA PRO A 140 -0.65 -0.11 27.65
C PRO A 140 -0.41 0.86 26.49
N VAL A 141 0.16 0.35 25.38
CA VAL A 141 0.26 1.06 24.09
C VAL A 141 -0.87 0.57 23.20
N ASP A 142 -1.66 1.48 22.69
CA ASP A 142 -2.78 1.24 21.76
C ASP A 142 -2.61 2.04 20.46
N TRP A 143 -3.61 1.97 19.60
CA TRP A 143 -3.69 2.63 18.30
C TRP A 143 -3.29 4.12 18.30
N ASN A 144 -3.60 4.88 19.34
CA ASN A 144 -3.37 6.32 19.41
C ASN A 144 -2.03 6.68 20.07
N HIS A 145 -1.29 5.69 20.57
CA HIS A 145 -0.08 5.94 21.32
C HIS A 145 1.13 6.15 20.37
N PRO A 146 2.06 7.11 20.64
CA PRO A 146 3.23 7.38 19.79
C PRO A 146 4.07 6.15 19.46
N TRP A 147 4.20 5.22 20.39
CA TRP A 147 4.95 3.96 20.20
C TRP A 147 4.33 3.03 19.15
N TRP A 148 3.06 3.22 18.79
CA TRP A 148 2.41 2.48 17.72
C TRP A 148 3.12 2.67 16.39
N THR A 149 3.61 3.90 16.12
CA THR A 149 4.37 4.21 14.89
C THR A 149 5.70 3.46 14.82
N ILE A 150 6.37 3.21 15.97
CA ILE A 150 7.61 2.41 16.00
C ILE A 150 7.30 0.95 15.65
N VAL A 151 6.24 0.38 16.23
CA VAL A 151 5.82 -1.00 15.92
C VAL A 151 5.35 -1.11 14.47
N MET A 152 4.63 -0.10 13.96
CA MET A 152 4.23 0.00 12.54
C MET A 152 5.44 -0.13 11.60
N GLY A 153 6.55 0.54 11.90
CA GLY A 153 7.78 0.42 11.12
C GLY A 153 8.33 -1.01 11.10
N ASN A 154 8.30 -1.70 12.25
CA ASN A 154 8.73 -3.10 12.32
C ASN A 154 7.83 -4.02 11.50
N GLU A 155 6.52 -3.89 11.61
CA GLU A 155 5.58 -4.73 10.86
C GLU A 155 5.67 -4.44 9.36
N HIS A 156 5.91 -3.18 8.96
CA HIS A 156 6.15 -2.82 7.57
C HIS A 156 7.43 -3.48 7.01
N GLU A 157 8.52 -3.50 7.76
CA GLU A 157 9.75 -4.17 7.31
C GLU A 157 9.55 -5.69 7.19
N ARG A 158 8.67 -6.30 8.01
CA ARG A 158 8.33 -7.72 7.93
C ARG A 158 7.52 -8.05 6.67
N ILE A 159 6.57 -7.20 6.28
CA ILE A 159 5.88 -7.33 4.99
C ILE A 159 6.92 -7.34 3.85
N HIS A 160 7.87 -6.42 3.91
CA HIS A 160 8.90 -6.34 2.87
C HIS A 160 9.93 -7.47 2.95
N LEU A 161 10.13 -8.11 4.10
CA LEU A 161 10.90 -9.35 4.18
C LEU A 161 10.27 -10.43 3.31
N GLU A 162 8.96 -10.61 3.39
CA GLU A 162 8.23 -11.58 2.58
C GLU A 162 8.20 -11.18 1.11
N THR A 163 7.75 -9.98 0.77
CA THR A 163 7.62 -9.55 -0.63
C THR A 163 8.97 -9.47 -1.35
N SER A 164 10.04 -9.04 -0.67
CA SER A 164 11.40 -9.04 -1.24
C SER A 164 11.93 -10.46 -1.44
N SER A 165 11.58 -11.41 -0.58
CA SER A 165 11.98 -12.82 -0.77
C SER A 165 11.35 -13.44 -2.01
N VAL A 166 10.10 -13.07 -2.33
CA VAL A 166 9.43 -13.47 -3.58
C VAL A 166 10.16 -12.88 -4.79
N LEU A 167 10.57 -11.62 -4.74
CA LEU A 167 11.32 -10.98 -5.81
C LEU A 167 12.70 -11.62 -6.02
N ILE A 168 13.41 -11.94 -4.94
CA ILE A 168 14.68 -12.67 -4.99
C ILE A 168 14.47 -14.05 -5.64
N ARG A 169 13.37 -14.73 -5.30
CA ARG A 169 13.02 -16.01 -5.92
C ARG A 169 12.66 -15.89 -7.41
N GLN A 170 12.13 -14.76 -7.85
CA GLN A 170 11.84 -14.46 -9.27
C GLN A 170 13.06 -13.98 -10.04
N HIS A 171 14.14 -13.63 -9.36
CA HIS A 171 15.37 -13.22 -10.01
C HIS A 171 16.07 -14.39 -10.73
N GLU A 172 16.86 -14.11 -11.76
CA GLU A 172 17.66 -15.15 -12.41
C GLU A 172 18.61 -15.82 -11.40
N LEU A 173 18.68 -17.16 -11.44
CA LEU A 173 19.43 -17.93 -10.44
C LEU A 173 20.93 -17.56 -10.39
N ILE A 174 21.50 -17.10 -11.51
CA ILE A 174 22.90 -16.67 -11.58
C ILE A 174 23.19 -15.46 -10.66
N ASN A 175 22.17 -14.68 -10.37
CA ASN A 175 22.27 -13.49 -9.51
C ASN A 175 22.05 -13.81 -8.02
N ILE A 176 21.81 -15.08 -7.68
CA ILE A 176 21.51 -15.54 -6.32
C ILE A 176 22.54 -16.57 -5.86
N LYS A 177 22.93 -16.50 -4.61
CA LYS A 177 23.83 -17.46 -3.96
C LYS A 177 23.18 -18.07 -2.73
N PRO A 178 23.42 -19.36 -2.42
CA PRO A 178 22.93 -19.99 -1.20
C PRO A 178 23.49 -19.30 0.05
N HIS A 179 22.68 -19.27 1.11
CA HIS A 179 23.09 -18.78 2.42
C HIS A 179 22.57 -19.73 3.52
N PRO A 180 23.41 -20.09 4.55
CA PRO A 180 23.05 -21.09 5.55
C PRO A 180 21.79 -20.76 6.39
N ALA A 181 21.43 -19.47 6.53
CA ALA A 181 20.25 -19.06 7.27
C ALA A 181 18.92 -19.39 6.55
N TRP A 182 18.97 -19.74 5.26
CA TRP A 182 17.81 -19.96 4.40
C TRP A 182 17.73 -21.43 3.94
N GLY A 183 17.70 -22.35 4.90
CA GLY A 183 17.66 -23.79 4.65
C GLY A 183 16.28 -24.27 4.22
N ALA A 184 16.18 -24.89 3.04
CA ALA A 184 14.94 -25.47 2.52
C ALA A 184 14.61 -26.82 3.17
N CYS A 185 13.33 -27.18 3.18
CA CYS A 185 12.86 -28.52 3.53
C CYS A 185 13.47 -29.57 2.59
N GLN A 186 13.90 -30.71 3.15
CA GLN A 186 14.50 -31.80 2.40
C GLN A 186 13.55 -33.01 2.24
N VAL A 187 12.31 -32.89 2.76
CA VAL A 187 11.32 -33.97 2.70
C VAL A 187 10.49 -33.81 1.43
N SER A 188 10.43 -34.85 0.62
CA SER A 188 9.59 -34.90 -0.58
C SER A 188 8.96 -36.29 -0.74
N GLY A 189 7.88 -36.38 -1.52
CA GLY A 189 7.17 -37.63 -1.73
C GLY A 189 6.09 -37.50 -2.80
N THR A 190 5.23 -38.51 -2.88
CA THR A 190 4.06 -38.48 -3.76
C THR A 190 2.97 -37.59 -3.20
N ALA A 191 2.25 -36.91 -4.09
CA ALA A 191 1.11 -36.09 -3.71
C ALA A 191 0.03 -36.95 -3.02
N PRO A 192 -0.51 -36.53 -1.86
CA PRO A 192 -1.64 -37.24 -1.25
C PRO A 192 -2.92 -36.98 -2.06
N GLU A 193 -3.84 -37.95 -2.04
CA GLU A 193 -5.18 -37.73 -2.58
C GLU A 193 -5.94 -36.71 -1.69
N ASN A 194 -6.47 -35.68 -2.29
CA ASN A 194 -7.12 -34.59 -1.56
C ASN A 194 -8.58 -34.92 -1.28
N GLN A 195 -8.85 -35.40 -0.07
CA GLN A 195 -10.20 -35.71 0.40
C GLN A 195 -10.93 -34.45 0.87
N MET A 196 -12.25 -34.46 0.80
CA MET A 196 -13.09 -33.35 1.30
C MET A 196 -13.45 -33.55 2.76
N VAL A 197 -13.33 -32.49 3.55
CA VAL A 197 -13.72 -32.42 4.96
C VAL A 197 -14.96 -31.53 5.06
N THR A 198 -15.99 -32.02 5.75
CA THR A 198 -17.22 -31.24 5.98
C THR A 198 -17.00 -30.23 7.09
N ILE A 199 -17.12 -28.95 6.76
CA ILE A 199 -17.07 -27.83 7.71
C ILE A 199 -18.51 -27.50 8.12
N PRO A 200 -18.88 -27.61 9.40
CA PRO A 200 -20.24 -27.34 9.85
C PRO A 200 -20.56 -25.84 9.76
N ALA A 201 -21.84 -25.53 9.54
CA ALA A 201 -22.33 -24.16 9.59
C ALA A 201 -21.98 -23.48 10.94
N GLY A 202 -21.77 -22.18 10.91
CA GLY A 202 -21.47 -21.41 12.11
C GLY A 202 -21.44 -19.92 11.84
N VAL A 203 -21.32 -19.14 12.91
CA VAL A 203 -21.14 -17.69 12.82
C VAL A 203 -19.65 -17.39 12.99
N ILE A 204 -19.14 -16.51 12.17
CA ILE A 204 -17.79 -15.93 12.32
C ILE A 204 -17.90 -14.47 12.72
N ARG A 205 -16.89 -13.99 13.42
CA ARG A 205 -16.77 -12.59 13.79
C ARG A 205 -15.34 -12.13 13.54
N LEU A 206 -15.20 -11.10 12.71
CA LEU A 206 -13.93 -10.48 12.33
C LEU A 206 -13.88 -9.04 12.83
N GLY A 207 -12.69 -8.54 12.99
CA GLY A 207 -12.42 -7.17 13.37
C GLY A 207 -11.82 -7.07 14.77
N ARG A 208 -11.21 -5.90 15.02
CA ARG A 208 -10.54 -5.54 16.27
C ARG A 208 -11.08 -4.23 16.81
N GLU A 209 -10.91 -4.03 18.11
CA GLU A 209 -11.15 -2.75 18.76
C GLU A 209 -9.84 -1.95 18.87
N LYS A 210 -9.92 -0.61 18.74
CA LYS A 210 -8.73 0.28 18.87
C LYS A 210 -8.09 0.26 20.25
N SER A 211 -8.79 -0.24 21.26
CA SER A 211 -8.30 -0.45 22.61
C SER A 211 -7.42 -1.69 22.77
N GLU A 212 -7.36 -2.55 21.75
CA GLU A 212 -6.49 -3.73 21.77
C GLU A 212 -5.02 -3.35 21.78
N THR A 213 -4.24 -4.10 22.54
CA THR A 213 -2.81 -3.85 22.77
C THR A 213 -1.90 -4.79 21.98
N VAL A 214 -2.43 -5.36 20.92
CA VAL A 214 -1.69 -6.11 19.90
C VAL A 214 -1.74 -5.31 18.62
N TYR A 215 -0.59 -5.13 17.97
CA TYR A 215 -0.54 -4.40 16.71
C TYR A 215 -1.42 -5.07 15.64
N GLY A 216 -2.14 -4.27 14.89
CA GLY A 216 -2.88 -4.63 13.70
C GLY A 216 -2.89 -3.47 12.70
N TRP A 217 -3.03 -3.78 11.42
CA TRP A 217 -3.21 -2.79 10.36
C TRP A 217 -4.62 -2.21 10.40
N ASP A 218 -4.80 -1.03 9.82
CA ASP A 218 -6.08 -0.31 9.85
C ASP A 218 -7.25 -1.14 9.29
N ASN A 219 -7.02 -2.01 8.31
CA ASN A 219 -8.03 -2.88 7.71
C ASN A 219 -8.50 -4.04 8.61
N GLU A 220 -7.83 -4.26 9.74
CA GLU A 220 -8.21 -5.27 10.73
C GLU A 220 -9.21 -4.72 11.76
N TYR A 221 -9.40 -3.37 11.81
CA TYR A 221 -10.29 -2.73 12.79
C TYR A 221 -11.68 -2.49 12.23
N GLY A 222 -12.67 -2.63 13.11
CA GLY A 222 -14.10 -2.58 12.79
C GLY A 222 -14.78 -3.89 13.17
N LEU A 223 -15.92 -4.15 12.57
CA LEU A 223 -16.72 -5.35 12.85
C LEU A 223 -17.26 -5.96 11.55
N HIS A 224 -17.15 -7.27 11.43
CA HIS A 224 -17.89 -8.04 10.45
C HIS A 224 -18.39 -9.33 11.12
N GLU A 225 -19.66 -9.61 11.03
CA GLU A 225 -20.28 -10.83 11.52
C GLU A 225 -21.05 -11.48 10.37
N ALA A 226 -20.80 -12.77 10.13
CA ALA A 226 -21.45 -13.50 9.06
C ALA A 226 -21.85 -14.91 9.49
N SER A 227 -23.02 -15.35 9.04
CA SER A 227 -23.45 -16.75 9.14
C SER A 227 -22.93 -17.51 7.92
N VAL A 228 -22.02 -18.44 8.15
CA VAL A 228 -21.43 -19.28 7.12
C VAL A 228 -22.19 -20.61 7.06
N PRO A 229 -22.82 -20.98 5.93
CA PRO A 229 -23.44 -22.29 5.74
C PRO A 229 -22.41 -23.42 5.84
N ALA A 230 -22.88 -24.66 6.05
CA ALA A 230 -21.99 -25.82 5.95
C ALA A 230 -21.47 -25.99 4.52
N PHE A 231 -20.19 -26.35 4.38
CA PHE A 231 -19.53 -26.58 3.11
C PHE A 231 -18.48 -27.68 3.22
N ALA A 232 -17.97 -28.17 2.11
CA ALA A 232 -16.86 -29.10 2.11
C ALA A 232 -15.57 -28.39 1.67
N ALA A 233 -14.47 -28.60 2.41
CA ALA A 233 -13.16 -28.05 2.11
C ALA A 233 -12.16 -29.15 1.78
N SER A 234 -11.21 -28.91 0.88
CA SER A 234 -10.11 -29.82 0.63
C SER A 234 -9.25 -29.97 1.88
N ARG A 235 -8.91 -31.21 2.25
CA ARG A 235 -8.14 -31.53 3.47
C ARG A 235 -6.77 -30.87 3.46
N TYR A 236 -6.12 -30.90 2.30
CA TYR A 236 -4.80 -30.34 2.04
C TYR A 236 -4.90 -29.09 1.18
N LEU A 237 -3.85 -28.27 1.18
CA LEU A 237 -3.60 -27.35 0.08
C LEU A 237 -3.47 -28.14 -1.22
N VAL A 238 -3.79 -27.52 -2.36
CA VAL A 238 -3.54 -28.13 -3.67
C VAL A 238 -2.04 -28.35 -3.83
N SER A 239 -1.64 -29.60 -3.97
CA SER A 239 -0.23 -29.97 -4.15
C SER A 239 0.24 -29.77 -5.59
N ASN A 240 1.58 -29.71 -5.80
CA ASN A 240 2.17 -29.69 -7.13
C ASN A 240 1.67 -30.87 -7.99
N GLY A 241 1.52 -32.07 -7.38
CA GLY A 241 1.01 -33.23 -8.09
C GLY A 241 -0.45 -33.09 -8.51
N GLU A 242 -1.32 -32.55 -7.64
CA GLU A 242 -2.72 -32.29 -7.99
C GLU A 242 -2.84 -31.18 -9.04
N PHE A 243 -1.96 -30.16 -9.00
CA PHE A 243 -1.96 -29.08 -9.97
C PHE A 243 -1.41 -29.53 -11.34
N LEU A 244 -0.54 -30.54 -11.39
CA LEU A 244 -0.05 -31.12 -12.62
C LEU A 244 -1.17 -31.67 -13.49
N ASP A 245 -2.20 -32.27 -12.91
CA ASP A 245 -3.37 -32.77 -13.64
C ASP A 245 -4.06 -31.65 -14.46
N PHE A 246 -4.15 -30.44 -13.90
CA PHE A 246 -4.65 -29.25 -14.60
C PHE A 246 -3.73 -28.82 -15.75
N VAL A 247 -2.41 -28.83 -15.52
CA VAL A 247 -1.41 -28.48 -16.56
C VAL A 247 -1.47 -29.47 -17.72
N ASP A 248 -1.49 -30.76 -17.42
CA ASP A 248 -1.49 -31.84 -18.41
C ASP A 248 -2.81 -31.92 -19.19
N ASP A 249 -3.95 -31.57 -18.54
CA ASP A 249 -5.25 -31.47 -19.19
C ASP A 249 -5.46 -30.12 -19.92
N LYS A 250 -4.36 -29.50 -20.34
CA LYS A 250 -4.35 -28.26 -21.13
C LYS A 250 -4.98 -27.05 -20.43
N GLY A 251 -4.91 -26.97 -19.11
CA GLY A 251 -5.47 -25.90 -18.31
C GLY A 251 -5.03 -24.51 -18.76
N TYR A 252 -3.73 -24.34 -19.10
CA TYR A 252 -3.20 -23.06 -19.59
C TYR A 252 -3.58 -22.72 -21.04
N THR A 253 -4.04 -23.68 -21.82
CA THR A 253 -4.42 -23.46 -23.23
C THR A 253 -5.92 -23.44 -23.46
N THR A 254 -6.74 -23.79 -22.47
CA THR A 254 -8.20 -23.80 -22.53
C THR A 254 -8.76 -22.51 -21.94
N ASP A 255 -9.09 -21.55 -22.78
CA ASP A 255 -9.54 -20.21 -22.36
C ASP A 255 -10.80 -20.22 -21.50
N ALA A 256 -11.66 -21.23 -21.65
CA ALA A 256 -12.91 -21.35 -20.89
C ALA A 256 -12.75 -21.47 -19.37
N TYR A 257 -11.55 -21.80 -18.89
CA TYR A 257 -11.27 -21.88 -17.44
C TYR A 257 -10.87 -20.53 -16.82
N TRP A 258 -10.53 -19.54 -17.65
CA TRP A 258 -10.03 -18.23 -17.23
C TRP A 258 -11.12 -17.16 -17.35
N ASP A 259 -11.20 -16.27 -16.37
CA ASP A 259 -12.02 -15.07 -16.50
C ASP A 259 -11.34 -14.04 -17.42
N VAL A 260 -11.99 -12.90 -17.65
CA VAL A 260 -11.50 -11.86 -18.57
C VAL A 260 -10.15 -11.30 -18.13
N GLU A 261 -9.97 -11.04 -16.83
CA GLU A 261 -8.72 -10.51 -16.27
C GLU A 261 -7.60 -11.55 -16.33
N GLY A 262 -7.91 -12.81 -15.97
CA GLY A 262 -6.97 -13.92 -16.07
C GLY A 262 -6.54 -14.23 -17.50
N LEU A 263 -7.42 -14.07 -18.50
CA LEU A 263 -7.05 -14.19 -19.90
C LEU A 263 -6.09 -13.09 -20.34
N ALA A 264 -6.34 -11.83 -19.93
CA ALA A 264 -5.46 -10.71 -20.24
C ALA A 264 -4.07 -10.91 -19.60
N TRP A 265 -4.01 -11.32 -18.33
CA TRP A 265 -2.76 -11.69 -17.66
C TRP A 265 -2.03 -12.82 -18.37
N LYS A 266 -2.72 -13.91 -18.73
CA LYS A 266 -2.14 -15.05 -19.43
C LYS A 266 -1.55 -14.66 -20.78
N GLN A 267 -2.19 -13.76 -21.52
CA GLN A 267 -1.69 -13.22 -22.80
C GLN A 267 -0.46 -12.34 -22.60
N PHE A 268 -0.44 -11.49 -21.57
CA PHE A 268 0.71 -10.67 -21.24
C PHE A 268 1.91 -11.51 -20.76
N SER A 269 1.69 -12.42 -19.82
CA SER A 269 2.75 -13.24 -19.20
C SER A 269 3.25 -14.39 -20.06
N LEU A 270 2.47 -14.80 -21.09
CA LEU A 270 2.70 -16.00 -21.89
C LEU A 270 2.82 -17.29 -21.05
N ALA A 271 2.16 -17.31 -19.89
CA ALA A 271 2.21 -18.41 -18.94
C ALA A 271 1.70 -19.73 -19.53
N LYS A 272 2.43 -20.81 -19.25
CA LYS A 272 2.13 -22.18 -19.69
C LYS A 272 2.13 -23.19 -18.53
N HIS A 273 2.60 -22.79 -17.38
CA HIS A 273 2.71 -23.54 -16.13
C HIS A 273 2.98 -22.54 -14.98
N PRO A 274 2.91 -22.94 -13.72
CA PRO A 274 3.27 -22.09 -12.59
C PRO A 274 4.67 -21.47 -12.72
N THR A 275 4.82 -20.20 -12.31
CA THR A 275 6.05 -19.42 -12.55
C THR A 275 7.30 -20.02 -11.92
N PHE A 276 7.15 -20.75 -10.80
CA PHE A 276 8.27 -21.37 -10.09
C PHE A 276 8.59 -22.79 -10.56
N TRP A 277 7.85 -23.33 -11.54
CA TRP A 277 8.16 -24.60 -12.18
C TRP A 277 9.14 -24.40 -13.33
N VAL A 278 10.20 -25.18 -13.36
CA VAL A 278 11.24 -25.08 -14.38
C VAL A 278 11.31 -26.41 -15.15
N ARG A 279 11.16 -26.34 -16.47
CA ARG A 279 11.22 -27.55 -17.31
C ARG A 279 12.67 -27.96 -17.53
N GLN A 280 13.01 -29.23 -17.19
CA GLN A 280 14.30 -29.85 -17.42
C GLN A 280 14.12 -31.07 -18.31
N GLY A 281 14.15 -30.87 -19.64
CA GLY A 281 13.81 -31.95 -20.59
C GLY A 281 12.36 -32.41 -20.42
N GLU A 282 12.15 -33.66 -20.00
CA GLU A 282 10.82 -34.20 -19.68
C GLU A 282 10.45 -34.04 -18.20
N ALA A 283 11.41 -33.74 -17.35
CA ALA A 283 11.20 -33.57 -15.90
C ALA A 283 10.84 -32.12 -15.54
N TRP A 284 10.32 -31.97 -14.34
CA TRP A 284 10.07 -30.67 -13.69
C TRP A 284 10.96 -30.50 -12.47
N ASP A 285 11.52 -29.31 -12.33
CA ASP A 285 12.17 -28.84 -11.13
C ASP A 285 11.34 -27.69 -10.51
N LEU A 286 11.53 -27.46 -9.20
CA LEU A 286 10.95 -26.34 -8.48
C LEU A 286 12.04 -25.31 -8.14
N ARG A 287 11.78 -24.04 -8.48
CA ARG A 287 12.62 -22.91 -8.11
C ARG A 287 12.32 -22.52 -6.66
N LEU A 288 13.30 -22.65 -5.78
CA LEU A 288 13.32 -22.11 -4.41
C LEU A 288 14.05 -20.76 -4.37
N LEU A 289 14.33 -20.23 -3.19
CA LEU A 289 15.02 -18.93 -3.05
C LEU A 289 16.36 -18.92 -3.79
N ALA A 290 17.21 -19.91 -3.56
CA ALA A 290 18.59 -19.90 -4.05
C ALA A 290 18.99 -21.16 -4.83
N GLU A 291 18.05 -22.05 -5.11
CA GLU A 291 18.35 -23.34 -5.79
C GLU A 291 17.17 -23.86 -6.61
N LEU A 292 17.48 -24.80 -7.50
CA LEU A 292 16.49 -25.65 -8.16
C LEU A 292 16.56 -27.04 -7.53
N ILE A 293 15.40 -27.60 -7.20
CA ILE A 293 15.29 -28.98 -6.72
C ILE A 293 14.37 -29.79 -7.63
N ALA A 294 14.57 -31.12 -7.68
CA ALA A 294 13.60 -31.98 -8.35
C ALA A 294 12.20 -31.76 -7.77
N MET A 295 11.18 -31.70 -8.62
CA MET A 295 9.83 -31.33 -8.23
C MET A 295 9.29 -32.13 -7.04
N PRO A 296 9.03 -31.51 -5.88
CA PRO A 296 8.41 -32.15 -4.73
C PRO A 296 6.90 -32.19 -4.94
N TRP A 297 6.37 -33.28 -5.47
CA TRP A 297 4.98 -33.40 -5.89
C TRP A 297 3.98 -33.27 -4.75
N ASN A 298 4.39 -33.55 -3.51
CA ASN A 298 3.57 -33.41 -2.30
C ASN A 298 3.69 -32.05 -1.60
N TRP A 299 4.39 -31.07 -2.19
CA TRP A 299 4.41 -29.70 -1.69
C TRP A 299 3.28 -28.87 -2.31
N PRO A 300 2.85 -27.76 -1.68
CA PRO A 300 1.81 -26.92 -2.24
C PRO A 300 2.22 -26.30 -3.58
N ALA A 301 1.28 -26.21 -4.51
CA ALA A 301 1.43 -25.46 -5.73
C ALA A 301 1.35 -23.97 -5.43
N GLU A 302 2.44 -23.23 -5.65
CA GLU A 302 2.50 -21.79 -5.48
C GLU A 302 2.18 -21.13 -6.81
N VAL A 303 1.07 -20.39 -6.84
CA VAL A 303 0.45 -19.82 -8.04
C VAL A 303 -0.18 -18.45 -7.69
N ASN A 304 -0.51 -17.65 -8.69
CA ASN A 304 -1.27 -16.44 -8.47
C ASN A 304 -2.79 -16.73 -8.39
N CYS A 305 -3.59 -15.70 -8.07
CA CYS A 305 -5.04 -15.87 -7.89
C CYS A 305 -5.76 -16.32 -9.16
N HIS A 306 -5.33 -15.86 -10.34
CA HIS A 306 -5.94 -16.26 -11.61
C HIS A 306 -5.71 -17.73 -11.92
N GLU A 307 -4.50 -18.24 -11.65
CA GLU A 307 -4.16 -19.66 -11.82
C GLU A 307 -4.97 -20.55 -10.86
N ALA A 308 -5.09 -20.12 -9.59
CA ALA A 308 -5.90 -20.81 -8.59
C ALA A 308 -7.40 -20.87 -8.97
N ALA A 309 -7.94 -19.76 -9.47
CA ALA A 309 -9.33 -19.69 -9.95
C ALA A 309 -9.56 -20.55 -11.19
N ALA A 310 -8.60 -20.54 -12.15
CA ALA A 310 -8.66 -21.36 -13.35
C ALA A 310 -8.62 -22.85 -13.03
N PHE A 311 -7.78 -23.27 -12.07
CA PHE A 311 -7.78 -24.65 -11.57
C PHE A 311 -9.16 -25.04 -10.99
N CYS A 312 -9.77 -24.18 -10.18
CA CYS A 312 -11.10 -24.43 -9.63
C CYS A 312 -12.16 -24.58 -10.72
N ASN A 313 -12.13 -23.71 -11.75
CA ASN A 313 -13.03 -23.79 -12.90
C ASN A 313 -12.84 -25.08 -13.72
N TRP A 314 -11.59 -25.49 -13.94
CA TRP A 314 -11.26 -26.77 -14.56
C TRP A 314 -11.82 -27.94 -13.74
N LYS A 315 -11.57 -27.96 -12.43
CA LYS A 315 -12.04 -29.03 -11.55
C LYS A 315 -13.56 -29.07 -11.47
N LYS A 316 -14.22 -27.91 -11.48
CA LYS A 316 -15.68 -27.81 -11.62
C LYS A 316 -16.19 -28.42 -12.94
N ALA A 317 -15.52 -28.11 -14.06
CA ALA A 317 -15.92 -28.61 -15.37
C ALA A 317 -15.71 -30.13 -15.50
N THR A 318 -14.66 -30.67 -14.92
CA THR A 318 -14.32 -32.11 -15.00
C THR A 318 -15.11 -32.98 -14.01
N THR A 319 -15.44 -32.45 -12.84
CA THR A 319 -16.16 -33.23 -11.80
C THR A 319 -17.66 -32.97 -11.75
N GLY A 320 -18.14 -31.86 -12.30
CA GLY A 320 -19.52 -31.39 -12.17
C GLY A 320 -19.86 -30.85 -10.79
N LEU A 321 -18.92 -30.73 -9.86
CA LEU A 321 -19.11 -30.21 -8.51
C LEU A 321 -18.92 -28.69 -8.49
N ALA A 322 -19.56 -27.99 -7.54
CA ALA A 322 -19.43 -26.55 -7.38
C ALA A 322 -18.12 -26.15 -6.69
N VAL A 323 -16.97 -26.45 -7.37
CA VAL A 323 -15.64 -26.14 -6.86
C VAL A 323 -15.30 -24.68 -7.07
N ARG A 324 -14.75 -24.04 -6.04
CA ARG A 324 -14.27 -22.64 -6.08
C ARG A 324 -13.25 -22.36 -4.96
N LEU A 325 -12.60 -21.20 -4.99
CA LEU A 325 -11.81 -20.70 -3.86
C LEU A 325 -12.74 -20.41 -2.66
N PRO A 326 -12.25 -20.53 -1.41
CA PRO A 326 -12.98 -20.10 -0.24
C PRO A 326 -13.16 -18.58 -0.21
N THR A 327 -14.18 -18.09 0.50
CA THR A 327 -14.25 -16.69 0.94
C THR A 327 -13.40 -16.48 2.18
N GLU A 328 -13.15 -15.19 2.57
CA GLU A 328 -12.56 -14.85 3.86
C GLU A 328 -13.38 -15.47 5.02
N ASP A 329 -14.70 -15.38 4.96
CA ASP A 329 -15.60 -15.92 5.97
C ASP A 329 -15.48 -17.45 6.11
N GLU A 330 -15.41 -18.15 4.99
CA GLU A 330 -15.23 -19.61 4.96
C GLU A 330 -13.83 -20.00 5.48
N TRP A 331 -12.79 -19.22 5.16
CA TRP A 331 -11.47 -19.48 5.72
C TRP A 331 -11.48 -19.33 7.26
N HIS A 332 -12.09 -18.27 7.80
CA HIS A 332 -12.22 -18.10 9.25
C HIS A 332 -13.08 -19.22 9.87
N ARG A 333 -14.10 -19.68 9.17
CA ARG A 333 -14.89 -20.82 9.66
C ARG A 333 -14.06 -22.11 9.70
N MET A 334 -13.17 -22.35 8.73
CA MET A 334 -12.20 -23.47 8.78
C MET A 334 -11.23 -23.31 9.94
N TYR A 335 -10.71 -22.11 10.16
CA TYR A 335 -9.80 -21.79 11.26
C TYR A 335 -10.46 -22.10 12.62
N ASP A 336 -11.69 -21.65 12.85
CA ASP A 336 -12.45 -21.93 14.08
C ASP A 336 -12.74 -23.42 14.26
N PHE A 337 -13.03 -24.13 13.16
CA PHE A 337 -13.30 -25.57 13.17
C PHE A 337 -12.07 -26.40 13.61
N CYS A 338 -10.88 -25.96 13.25
CA CYS A 338 -9.63 -26.64 13.60
C CYS A 338 -9.24 -26.57 15.06
N ALA A 339 -10.02 -25.90 15.89
CA ALA A 339 -9.84 -25.65 17.32
C ALA A 339 -8.58 -24.79 17.64
N PRO A 340 -8.77 -23.58 18.20
CA PRO A 340 -7.70 -22.61 18.44
C PRO A 340 -6.53 -23.12 19.30
N ALA A 341 -6.78 -24.14 20.14
CA ALA A 341 -5.73 -24.74 21.00
C ALA A 341 -4.63 -25.49 20.23
N THR A 342 -4.90 -25.92 18.98
CA THR A 342 -3.91 -26.60 18.12
C THR A 342 -3.21 -25.65 17.15
N ILE A 343 -3.77 -24.45 16.95
CA ILE A 343 -3.24 -23.42 16.06
C ILE A 343 -2.66 -22.23 16.84
N ALA A 344 -2.49 -22.36 18.17
CA ALA A 344 -1.90 -21.28 18.94
C ALA A 344 -0.61 -20.85 18.25
N ALA A 345 -0.61 -19.63 17.68
CA ALA A 345 0.54 -19.01 17.00
C ALA A 345 1.81 -18.97 17.86
N ASP A 346 1.67 -19.33 19.14
CA ASP A 346 2.74 -19.39 20.13
C ASP A 346 3.43 -20.77 20.24
N HIS A 347 2.97 -21.79 19.49
CA HIS A 347 3.62 -23.10 19.47
C HIS A 347 4.38 -23.32 18.15
N PRO A 348 5.74 -23.20 18.16
CA PRO A 348 6.57 -23.43 16.96
C PRO A 348 6.35 -24.77 16.28
N ALA A 349 5.88 -25.77 17.02
CA ALA A 349 5.70 -27.14 16.51
C ALA A 349 4.42 -27.34 15.67
N SER A 350 3.54 -26.35 15.52
CA SER A 350 2.20 -26.56 14.96
C SER A 350 2.05 -26.12 13.49
N ALA A 351 2.99 -25.36 12.92
CA ALA A 351 2.91 -24.86 11.55
C ALA A 351 4.29 -24.50 11.00
N ASN A 352 4.47 -24.57 9.70
CA ASN A 352 5.63 -24.03 9.00
C ASN A 352 5.44 -22.53 8.79
N ILE A 353 5.81 -21.73 9.78
CA ILE A 353 5.63 -20.27 9.86
C ILE A 353 6.75 -19.65 10.67
N HIS A 354 6.97 -18.35 10.62
CA HIS A 354 7.98 -17.61 11.36
C HIS A 354 9.45 -18.00 11.04
N LEU A 355 9.71 -18.75 9.96
CA LEU A 355 11.00 -19.41 9.71
C LEU A 355 11.42 -20.37 10.86
N ASP A 356 10.45 -20.86 11.62
CA ASP A 356 10.73 -21.77 12.74
C ASP A 356 11.18 -23.16 12.28
N HIS A 357 10.81 -23.56 11.06
CA HIS A 357 11.13 -24.87 10.48
C HIS A 357 12.01 -24.77 9.23
N TYR A 358 11.47 -24.20 8.14
CA TYR A 358 12.12 -24.16 6.83
C TYR A 358 12.03 -22.79 6.20
N ALA A 359 13.00 -22.45 5.36
CA ALA A 359 12.94 -21.29 4.47
C ALA A 359 12.39 -21.71 3.08
N SER A 360 11.36 -22.51 3.09
CA SER A 360 10.65 -23.01 1.91
C SER A 360 9.30 -23.60 2.30
N PRO A 361 8.39 -23.85 1.36
CA PRO A 361 7.28 -24.77 1.59
C PRO A 361 7.76 -26.16 2.01
N CYS A 362 6.85 -27.00 2.49
CA CYS A 362 7.07 -28.38 2.88
C CYS A 362 5.85 -29.23 2.49
N PRO A 363 5.87 -30.58 2.69
CA PRO A 363 4.75 -31.44 2.32
C PRO A 363 3.40 -30.95 2.89
N VAL A 364 2.36 -30.91 2.07
CA VAL A 364 1.00 -30.49 2.45
C VAL A 364 0.36 -31.36 3.54
N SER A 365 0.99 -32.47 3.89
CA SER A 365 0.55 -33.42 4.93
C SER A 365 1.39 -33.37 6.21
N GLU A 366 2.26 -32.35 6.36
CA GLU A 366 3.21 -32.30 7.49
C GLU A 366 2.54 -31.71 8.75
N PHE A 367 1.81 -30.60 8.62
CA PHE A 367 1.25 -29.86 9.76
C PHE A 367 -0.27 -30.02 9.83
N ALA A 368 -0.75 -30.94 10.68
CA ALA A 368 -2.16 -31.20 10.89
C ALA A 368 -2.81 -30.18 11.85
N HIS A 369 -3.94 -29.65 11.46
CA HIS A 369 -4.82 -28.81 12.26
C HIS A 369 -6.20 -29.49 12.38
N GLY A 370 -6.31 -30.45 13.29
CA GLY A 370 -7.48 -31.32 13.36
C GLY A 370 -7.64 -32.19 12.12
N GLU A 371 -8.76 -32.06 11.41
CA GLU A 371 -9.01 -32.81 10.16
C GLU A 371 -8.43 -32.13 8.92
N LEU A 372 -8.05 -30.86 8.99
CA LEU A 372 -7.39 -30.10 7.93
C LEU A 372 -5.89 -30.01 8.17
N PHE A 373 -5.12 -29.67 7.14
CA PHE A 373 -3.71 -29.41 7.22
C PHE A 373 -3.41 -28.00 6.73
N ASP A 374 -2.33 -27.41 7.21
CA ASP A 374 -1.83 -26.09 6.77
C ASP A 374 -2.92 -25.02 6.68
N VAL A 375 -3.84 -24.94 7.67
CA VAL A 375 -4.78 -23.83 7.77
C VAL A 375 -4.03 -22.54 8.07
N THR A 376 -2.91 -22.67 8.82
CA THR A 376 -1.94 -21.61 9.08
C THR A 376 -0.55 -22.09 8.66
N GLY A 377 0.23 -21.21 8.04
CA GLY A 377 1.59 -21.47 7.62
C GLY A 377 1.70 -22.26 6.31
N ASN A 378 2.91 -22.69 6.01
CA ASN A 378 3.36 -23.31 4.78
C ASN A 378 3.33 -22.32 3.60
N VAL A 379 2.17 -22.04 3.02
CA VAL A 379 1.95 -20.96 2.07
C VAL A 379 0.65 -20.24 2.35
N TRP A 380 0.58 -18.95 2.02
CA TRP A 380 -0.67 -18.20 2.01
C TRP A 380 -1.71 -18.88 1.13
N GLN A 381 -2.98 -18.67 1.47
CA GLN A 381 -4.10 -19.25 0.73
C GLN A 381 -4.91 -18.14 0.06
N TRP A 382 -4.96 -18.14 -1.27
CA TRP A 382 -5.83 -17.25 -2.03
C TRP A 382 -7.29 -17.47 -1.68
N THR A 383 -8.02 -16.39 -1.48
CA THR A 383 -9.47 -16.38 -1.35
C THR A 383 -10.10 -15.74 -2.59
N GLN A 384 -11.40 -15.99 -2.79
CA GLN A 384 -12.15 -15.27 -3.83
C GLN A 384 -12.63 -13.88 -3.38
N THR A 385 -12.39 -13.48 -2.11
CA THR A 385 -12.87 -12.23 -1.54
C THR A 385 -11.90 -11.10 -1.86
N PRO A 386 -12.32 -10.07 -2.65
CA PRO A 386 -11.57 -8.83 -2.71
C PRO A 386 -11.57 -8.16 -1.33
N ILE A 387 -10.48 -7.51 -0.97
CA ILE A 387 -10.43 -6.80 0.31
C ILE A 387 -11.46 -5.67 0.33
N TYR A 388 -12.09 -5.48 1.47
CA TYR A 388 -13.14 -4.49 1.73
C TYR A 388 -13.00 -3.93 3.15
N PRO A 389 -13.50 -2.69 3.42
CA PRO A 389 -13.49 -2.13 4.75
C PRO A 389 -14.51 -2.86 5.65
N LEU A 390 -14.11 -3.19 6.88
CA LEU A 390 -15.04 -3.66 7.92
C LEU A 390 -15.95 -2.52 8.37
N GLU A 391 -17.12 -2.84 8.93
CA GLU A 391 -18.01 -1.82 9.50
C GLU A 391 -17.31 -1.06 10.63
N GLY A 392 -17.24 0.26 10.53
CA GLY A 392 -16.50 1.11 11.47
C GLY A 392 -15.01 1.25 11.16
N PHE A 393 -14.56 0.79 9.99
CA PHE A 393 -13.20 1.03 9.50
C PHE A 393 -12.86 2.52 9.54
N VAL A 394 -11.66 2.83 10.01
CA VAL A 394 -11.08 4.17 10.02
C VAL A 394 -9.60 4.05 9.67
N VAL A 395 -9.14 4.84 8.73
CA VAL A 395 -7.73 4.91 8.32
C VAL A 395 -6.84 5.35 9.48
N HIS A 396 -5.67 4.72 9.62
CA HIS A 396 -4.69 5.18 10.60
C HIS A 396 -4.01 6.49 10.12
N PRO A 397 -4.02 7.57 10.93
CA PRO A 397 -3.60 8.91 10.47
C PRO A 397 -2.11 9.00 10.06
N ILE A 398 -1.27 8.09 10.54
CA ILE A 398 0.17 8.06 10.21
C ILE A 398 0.45 7.29 8.91
N TYR A 399 -0.47 6.39 8.49
CA TYR A 399 -0.28 5.61 7.27
C TYR A 399 -1.61 5.39 6.56
N ASP A 400 -2.06 6.39 5.82
CA ASP A 400 -3.36 6.40 5.15
C ASP A 400 -3.37 5.70 3.78
N ASP A 401 -2.22 5.37 3.24
CA ASP A 401 -2.03 4.73 1.94
C ASP A 401 -1.73 3.22 1.99
N PHE A 402 -1.79 2.59 3.16
CA PHE A 402 -1.59 1.15 3.28
C PHE A 402 -2.76 0.34 2.68
N THR A 403 -3.97 0.61 3.13
CA THR A 403 -5.13 -0.25 2.82
C THR A 403 -6.05 0.33 1.77
N THR A 404 -6.33 1.62 1.82
CA THR A 404 -7.39 2.22 1.02
C THR A 404 -7.19 2.13 -0.50
N PRO A 405 -5.95 2.19 -1.05
CA PRO A 405 -5.73 1.97 -2.47
C PRO A 405 -6.10 0.55 -2.94
N THR A 406 -6.13 -0.42 -2.02
CA THR A 406 -6.45 -1.81 -2.33
C THR A 406 -7.95 -2.12 -2.33
N PHE A 407 -8.81 -1.17 -1.91
CA PHE A 407 -10.28 -1.29 -1.95
C PHE A 407 -10.86 -1.06 -3.35
N ASP A 408 -10.18 -1.52 -4.37
CA ASP A 408 -10.51 -1.33 -5.78
C ASP A 408 -11.26 -2.52 -6.42
N GLY A 409 -11.52 -3.57 -5.63
CA GLY A 409 -12.13 -4.81 -6.11
C GLY A 409 -11.20 -5.70 -6.94
N ARG A 410 -9.91 -5.33 -7.08
CA ARG A 410 -8.89 -6.06 -7.86
C ARG A 410 -7.84 -6.74 -6.99
N HIS A 411 -7.79 -6.42 -5.69
CA HIS A 411 -6.90 -7.03 -4.71
C HIS A 411 -7.66 -8.10 -3.93
N ASN A 412 -7.26 -9.36 -4.07
CA ASN A 412 -7.86 -10.46 -3.33
C ASN A 412 -7.10 -10.74 -2.04
N LEU A 413 -7.84 -11.04 -0.98
CA LEU A 413 -7.30 -11.43 0.31
C LEU A 413 -6.58 -12.77 0.21
N ILE A 414 -5.44 -12.84 0.88
CA ILE A 414 -4.73 -14.08 1.20
C ILE A 414 -4.79 -14.32 2.71
N LYS A 415 -4.85 -15.56 3.14
CA LYS A 415 -5.03 -15.94 4.55
C LYS A 415 -4.08 -17.05 4.98
N GLY A 416 -3.73 -17.06 6.26
CA GLY A 416 -3.02 -18.15 6.90
C GLY A 416 -1.53 -17.96 7.10
N GLY A 417 -0.90 -17.04 6.40
CA GLY A 417 0.56 -16.87 6.43
C GLY A 417 1.33 -17.92 5.63
N SER A 418 2.59 -17.63 5.33
CA SER A 418 3.53 -18.53 4.68
C SER A 418 4.66 -18.92 5.63
N TRP A 419 5.57 -19.75 5.17
CA TRP A 419 6.74 -20.20 5.92
C TRP A 419 7.63 -19.04 6.43
N ILE A 420 7.63 -17.88 5.76
CA ILE A 420 8.42 -16.69 6.13
C ILE A 420 7.59 -15.64 6.90
N SER A 421 6.27 -15.70 6.81
CA SER A 421 5.38 -14.74 7.48
C SER A 421 5.65 -14.68 8.98
N CYS A 422 5.78 -13.47 9.52
CA CYS A 422 6.13 -13.23 10.91
C CYS A 422 5.47 -11.94 11.43
N GLY A 423 5.47 -11.74 12.75
CA GLY A 423 4.80 -10.59 13.34
C GLY A 423 3.29 -10.63 13.11
N ASN A 424 2.72 -9.50 12.69
CA ASN A 424 1.29 -9.37 12.40
C ASN A 424 0.83 -10.32 11.27
N GLU A 425 1.65 -10.54 10.23
CA GLU A 425 1.32 -11.43 9.10
C GLU A 425 0.96 -12.85 9.54
N ALA A 426 1.55 -13.32 10.63
CA ALA A 426 1.30 -14.66 11.17
C ALA A 426 0.01 -14.76 12.01
N GLN A 427 -0.72 -13.67 12.20
CA GLN A 427 -1.95 -13.67 12.99
C GLN A 427 -3.16 -14.05 12.13
N ALA A 428 -4.11 -14.79 12.72
CA ALA A 428 -5.35 -15.18 12.02
C ALA A 428 -6.19 -13.97 11.57
N GLY A 429 -6.14 -12.88 12.33
CA GLY A 429 -6.83 -11.62 12.02
C GLY A 429 -6.20 -10.82 10.89
N ALA A 430 -4.98 -11.14 10.46
CA ALA A 430 -4.27 -10.42 9.41
C ALA A 430 -5.04 -10.42 8.07
N ARG A 431 -5.08 -9.25 7.42
CA ARG A 431 -5.84 -9.03 6.19
C ARG A 431 -4.94 -8.42 5.13
N TYR A 432 -4.15 -9.27 4.49
CA TYR A 432 -3.29 -8.89 3.37
C TYR A 432 -3.97 -9.22 2.04
N ALA A 433 -3.87 -8.31 1.09
CA ALA A 433 -4.48 -8.46 -0.22
C ALA A 433 -3.52 -7.99 -1.30
N PHE A 434 -3.48 -8.71 -2.41
CA PHE A 434 -2.63 -8.43 -3.54
C PHE A 434 -3.42 -8.45 -4.84
N ARG A 435 -2.96 -7.73 -5.86
CA ARG A 435 -3.48 -7.85 -7.22
C ARG A 435 -3.40 -9.30 -7.66
N ARG A 436 -4.45 -9.80 -8.32
CA ARG A 436 -4.64 -11.22 -8.65
C ARG A 436 -3.51 -11.84 -9.46
N HIS A 437 -2.76 -11.03 -10.21
CA HIS A 437 -1.65 -11.49 -11.05
C HIS A 437 -0.30 -11.53 -10.36
N PHE A 438 -0.17 -10.97 -9.14
CA PHE A 438 1.08 -11.00 -8.40
C PHE A 438 1.35 -12.36 -7.76
N PHE A 439 2.63 -12.71 -7.72
CA PHE A 439 3.10 -13.88 -7.00
C PHE A 439 3.51 -13.50 -5.59
N GLN A 440 3.09 -14.32 -4.64
CA GLN A 440 3.53 -14.33 -3.26
C GLN A 440 3.95 -15.77 -2.93
N HIS A 441 4.41 -16.05 -1.70
CA HIS A 441 4.51 -17.44 -1.23
C HIS A 441 3.09 -17.96 -0.96
N ALA A 442 2.30 -18.07 -2.02
CA ALA A 442 0.87 -18.32 -1.97
C ALA A 442 0.45 -19.48 -2.88
N GLY A 443 -0.28 -20.39 -2.30
CA GLY A 443 -1.04 -21.42 -2.97
C GLY A 443 -2.53 -21.25 -2.66
N PHE A 444 -3.26 -22.36 -2.58
CA PHE A 444 -4.69 -22.32 -2.31
C PHE A 444 -5.22 -23.68 -1.85
N ARG A 445 -6.39 -23.61 -1.21
CA ARG A 445 -7.29 -24.78 -1.08
C ARG A 445 -8.59 -24.47 -1.80
N TYR A 446 -9.36 -25.48 -2.13
CA TYR A 446 -10.68 -25.28 -2.72
C TYR A 446 -11.80 -25.76 -1.80
N VAL A 447 -12.98 -25.23 -2.05
CA VAL A 447 -14.22 -25.66 -1.37
C VAL A 447 -15.24 -26.14 -2.41
N ILE A 448 -16.15 -27.00 -1.97
CA ILE A 448 -17.34 -27.38 -2.72
C ILE A 448 -18.53 -26.76 -1.99
N ALA A 449 -19.08 -25.72 -2.57
CA ALA A 449 -20.22 -24.98 -2.07
C ALA A 449 -20.84 -24.17 -3.20
N ASP A 450 -22.15 -23.90 -3.11
CA ASP A 450 -22.79 -22.92 -3.99
C ASP A 450 -22.07 -21.57 -3.89
N ALA A 451 -22.07 -20.83 -4.99
CA ALA A 451 -21.43 -19.51 -5.00
C ALA A 451 -22.09 -18.64 -3.93
N PRO A 452 -21.31 -18.03 -2.99
CA PRO A 452 -21.89 -17.09 -2.06
C PRO A 452 -22.49 -15.93 -2.85
N VAL A 453 -23.58 -15.36 -2.36
CA VAL A 453 -24.08 -14.08 -2.86
C VAL A 453 -23.06 -13.03 -2.38
N VAL A 454 -22.02 -12.79 -3.19
CA VAL A 454 -21.13 -11.66 -2.96
C VAL A 454 -21.98 -10.43 -3.22
N ALA A 455 -22.20 -9.62 -2.19
CA ALA A 455 -22.70 -8.26 -2.43
C ALA A 455 -21.77 -7.62 -3.45
N ALA A 456 -22.31 -7.20 -4.60
CA ALA A 456 -21.50 -6.57 -5.62
C ALA A 456 -20.72 -5.43 -4.96
N ALA A 457 -19.39 -5.44 -5.10
CA ALA A 457 -18.56 -4.35 -4.61
C ALA A 457 -19.17 -3.04 -5.13
N SER A 458 -19.44 -2.11 -4.24
CA SER A 458 -20.05 -0.84 -4.63
C SER A 458 -19.11 -0.16 -5.61
N ASN A 459 -19.55 0.10 -6.85
CA ASN A 459 -18.80 0.91 -7.82
C ASN A 459 -18.73 2.40 -7.42
N TYR A 460 -19.09 2.70 -6.16
CA TYR A 460 -19.14 4.05 -5.61
C TYR A 460 -18.10 4.19 -4.51
N GLU A 461 -17.34 5.28 -4.54
CA GLU A 461 -16.54 5.70 -3.40
C GLU A 461 -17.47 6.02 -2.22
N THR A 462 -17.23 5.37 -1.09
CA THR A 462 -18.07 5.50 0.12
C THR A 462 -17.33 6.15 1.28
N ASP A 463 -16.02 6.31 1.18
CA ASP A 463 -15.28 7.07 2.19
C ASP A 463 -15.76 8.52 2.22
N ARG A 464 -16.07 9.00 3.41
CA ARG A 464 -16.68 10.33 3.60
C ARG A 464 -15.75 11.44 3.14
N LEU A 465 -14.46 11.38 3.50
CA LEU A 465 -13.51 12.42 3.16
C LEU A 465 -13.28 12.49 1.64
N LEU A 466 -13.06 11.34 0.99
CA LEU A 466 -12.92 11.28 -0.46
C LEU A 466 -14.18 11.79 -1.18
N SER A 467 -15.35 11.41 -0.69
CA SER A 467 -16.64 11.82 -1.25
C SER A 467 -16.89 13.33 -1.10
N GLU A 468 -16.55 13.93 0.05
CA GLU A 468 -16.62 15.37 0.28
C GLU A 468 -15.66 16.13 -0.66
N TYR A 469 -14.42 15.63 -0.86
CA TYR A 469 -13.48 16.23 -1.81
C TYR A 469 -13.86 15.97 -3.27
N ALA A 470 -14.44 14.82 -3.60
CA ALA A 470 -14.99 14.55 -4.93
C ALA A 470 -16.13 15.53 -5.28
N GLU A 471 -17.04 15.81 -4.34
CA GLU A 471 -18.08 16.84 -4.52
C GLU A 471 -17.48 18.24 -4.57
N PHE A 472 -16.49 18.57 -3.75
CA PHE A 472 -15.82 19.87 -3.77
C PHE A 472 -15.11 20.14 -5.11
N HIS A 473 -14.50 19.13 -5.71
CA HIS A 473 -13.78 19.23 -6.98
C HIS A 473 -14.69 19.12 -8.21
N TYR A 474 -15.63 18.19 -8.20
CA TYR A 474 -16.42 17.85 -9.39
C TYR A 474 -17.92 18.07 -9.25
N GLY A 475 -18.37 18.45 -8.06
CA GLY A 475 -19.79 18.60 -7.73
C GLY A 475 -20.41 19.91 -8.16
N ASP A 476 -21.58 20.17 -7.57
CA ASP A 476 -22.39 21.33 -7.87
C ASP A 476 -21.84 22.59 -7.19
N GLU A 477 -22.04 23.76 -7.81
CA GLU A 477 -21.75 25.05 -7.18
C GLU A 477 -22.84 25.39 -6.16
N HIS A 478 -22.41 25.85 -4.97
CA HIS A 478 -23.31 26.19 -3.88
C HIS A 478 -23.27 27.68 -3.57
N PHE A 479 -24.41 28.26 -3.23
CA PHE A 479 -24.55 29.67 -2.83
C PHE A 479 -24.01 30.71 -3.84
N GLY A 480 -23.93 30.36 -5.12
CA GLY A 480 -23.36 31.21 -6.17
C GLY A 480 -21.83 31.34 -6.12
N VAL A 481 -21.16 30.44 -5.37
CA VAL A 481 -19.70 30.39 -5.30
C VAL A 481 -19.21 29.44 -6.41
N THR A 482 -18.32 29.95 -7.27
CA THR A 482 -17.72 29.19 -8.36
C THR A 482 -16.86 28.03 -7.83
N ASN A 483 -16.81 26.93 -8.56
CA ASN A 483 -15.94 25.80 -8.25
C ASN A 483 -14.49 26.28 -8.00
N PHE A 484 -13.97 26.05 -6.81
CA PHE A 484 -12.70 26.64 -6.33
C PHE A 484 -11.48 26.13 -7.12
N PRO A 485 -11.27 24.81 -7.33
CA PRO A 485 -10.18 24.31 -8.15
C PRO A 485 -10.14 24.92 -9.56
N LYS A 486 -11.31 25.06 -10.18
CA LYS A 486 -11.44 25.72 -11.48
C LYS A 486 -11.10 27.21 -11.42
N ALA A 487 -11.59 27.93 -10.41
CA ALA A 487 -11.32 29.36 -10.24
C ALA A 487 -9.81 29.63 -10.08
N LEU A 488 -9.09 28.80 -9.31
CA LEU A 488 -7.64 28.90 -9.15
C LEU A 488 -6.89 28.60 -10.44
N ALA A 489 -7.27 27.54 -11.16
CA ALA A 489 -6.68 27.24 -12.46
C ALA A 489 -6.89 28.39 -13.47
N ASP A 490 -8.10 28.98 -13.53
CA ASP A 490 -8.38 30.13 -14.39
C ASP A 490 -7.53 31.38 -14.00
N ILE A 491 -7.26 31.61 -12.70
CA ILE A 491 -6.35 32.68 -12.24
C ILE A 491 -4.91 32.37 -12.69
N ALA A 492 -4.44 31.13 -12.49
CA ALA A 492 -3.13 30.70 -12.88
C ALA A 492 -2.89 30.82 -14.39
N ILE A 493 -3.83 30.36 -15.22
CA ILE A 493 -3.76 30.45 -16.67
C ILE A 493 -3.70 31.92 -17.13
N ARG A 494 -4.50 32.81 -16.53
CA ARG A 494 -4.41 34.25 -16.86
C ARG A 494 -3.04 34.85 -16.53
N ALA A 495 -2.44 34.44 -15.43
CA ALA A 495 -1.08 34.90 -15.06
C ALA A 495 0.02 34.40 -16.01
N MET A 496 -0.29 33.36 -16.81
CA MET A 496 0.62 32.75 -17.79
C MET A 496 0.41 33.27 -19.23
N ALA A 497 -0.50 34.20 -19.47
CA ALA A 497 -0.96 34.59 -20.84
C ALA A 497 0.21 34.92 -21.81
N ASP A 498 1.29 35.53 -21.32
CA ASP A 498 2.45 35.92 -22.12
C ASP A 498 3.72 35.10 -21.79
N LYS A 499 3.57 33.90 -21.22
CA LYS A 499 4.65 33.07 -20.74
C LYS A 499 4.61 31.67 -21.38
N PRO A 500 5.74 30.94 -21.38
CA PRO A 500 5.74 29.51 -21.76
C PRO A 500 4.76 28.71 -20.91
N ALA A 501 4.01 27.81 -21.53
CA ALA A 501 3.00 26.95 -20.86
C ALA A 501 3.27 25.47 -21.19
N LYS A 502 4.50 25.01 -20.97
CA LYS A 502 4.89 23.62 -21.25
C LYS A 502 4.53 22.70 -20.11
N LYS A 503 5.01 22.99 -18.90
CA LYS A 503 4.80 22.11 -17.73
C LYS A 503 4.21 22.88 -16.56
N ALA A 504 3.19 22.32 -15.94
CA ALA A 504 2.65 22.80 -14.66
C ALA A 504 2.68 21.71 -13.60
N LEU A 505 2.81 22.14 -12.33
CA LEU A 505 2.72 21.30 -11.15
C LEU A 505 1.55 21.76 -10.29
N ASP A 506 0.64 20.85 -9.99
CA ASP A 506 -0.45 21.02 -9.05
C ASP A 506 -0.10 20.27 -7.75
N LEU A 507 0.33 20.99 -6.73
CA LEU A 507 0.89 20.44 -5.50
C LEU A 507 -0.14 20.47 -4.38
N GLY A 508 -0.49 19.31 -3.83
CA GLY A 508 -1.68 19.12 -3.01
C GLY A 508 -2.93 19.06 -3.90
N CYS A 509 -2.88 18.27 -4.98
CA CYS A 509 -3.92 18.24 -6.02
C CYS A 509 -5.24 17.62 -5.57
N ALA A 510 -5.29 16.98 -4.40
CA ALA A 510 -6.43 16.25 -3.86
C ALA A 510 -7.05 15.32 -4.93
N THR A 511 -8.31 15.48 -5.32
CA THR A 511 -8.96 14.66 -6.36
C THR A 511 -8.72 15.17 -7.80
N GLY A 512 -7.79 16.10 -8.03
CA GLY A 512 -7.19 16.40 -9.35
C GLY A 512 -7.94 17.38 -10.25
N ARG A 513 -9.02 18.03 -9.84
CA ARG A 513 -9.77 18.93 -10.74
C ARG A 513 -8.93 20.07 -11.30
N SER A 514 -8.13 20.75 -10.49
CA SER A 514 -7.23 21.83 -10.92
C SER A 514 -6.21 21.36 -11.94
N THR A 515 -5.68 20.13 -11.74
CA THR A 515 -4.73 19.49 -12.67
C THR A 515 -5.35 19.38 -14.09
N PHE A 516 -6.58 18.84 -14.20
CA PHE A 516 -7.28 18.75 -15.48
C PHE A 516 -7.61 20.13 -16.09
N GLU A 517 -7.97 21.12 -15.27
CA GLU A 517 -8.23 22.47 -15.76
C GLU A 517 -6.96 23.14 -16.29
N LEU A 518 -5.82 22.99 -15.62
CA LEU A 518 -4.52 23.47 -16.07
C LEU A 518 -4.09 22.82 -17.40
N ALA A 519 -4.39 21.54 -17.59
CA ALA A 519 -4.08 20.78 -18.80
C ALA A 519 -4.83 21.28 -20.06
N ARG A 520 -5.79 22.20 -19.91
CA ARG A 520 -6.39 22.92 -21.07
C ARG A 520 -5.42 23.93 -21.69
N HIS A 521 -4.40 24.36 -20.93
CA HIS A 521 -3.46 25.37 -21.33
C HIS A 521 -2.02 24.87 -21.44
N PHE A 522 -1.63 23.93 -20.56
CA PHE A 522 -0.28 23.37 -20.52
C PHE A 522 -0.18 22.08 -21.35
N ASP A 523 1.00 21.83 -21.92
CA ASP A 523 1.28 20.61 -22.67
C ASP A 523 1.27 19.38 -21.74
N GLN A 524 1.79 19.52 -20.51
CA GLN A 524 1.85 18.48 -19.47
C GLN A 524 1.59 19.09 -18.09
N VAL A 525 0.79 18.43 -17.29
CA VAL A 525 0.51 18.83 -15.91
C VAL A 525 0.72 17.66 -14.97
N THR A 526 1.55 17.87 -13.97
CA THR A 526 1.79 16.89 -12.91
C THR A 526 0.95 17.24 -11.69
N GLY A 527 0.09 16.34 -11.24
CA GLY A 527 -0.61 16.42 -9.96
C GLY A 527 0.12 15.61 -8.91
N ILE A 528 0.42 16.21 -7.75
CA ILE A 528 1.05 15.51 -6.62
C ILE A 528 0.20 15.72 -5.38
N ASP A 529 -0.10 14.63 -4.69
CA ASP A 529 -0.71 14.67 -3.36
C ASP A 529 0.01 13.73 -2.41
N PHE A 530 -0.03 14.06 -1.11
CA PHE A 530 0.54 13.20 -0.08
C PHE A 530 -0.28 11.91 0.10
N SER A 531 -1.60 12.01 -0.08
CA SER A 531 -2.52 10.90 0.07
C SER A 531 -2.63 10.07 -1.20
N ALA A 532 -2.18 8.81 -1.14
CA ALA A 532 -2.38 7.84 -2.22
C ALA A 532 -3.87 7.63 -2.57
N ARG A 533 -4.76 7.84 -1.60
CA ARG A 533 -6.22 7.74 -1.80
C ARG A 533 -6.73 8.79 -2.77
N PHE A 534 -6.30 10.05 -2.61
CA PHE A 534 -6.63 11.12 -3.55
C PHE A 534 -6.00 10.87 -4.92
N VAL A 535 -4.75 10.44 -4.95
CA VAL A 535 -4.07 10.07 -6.20
C VAL A 535 -4.80 8.94 -6.93
N GLY A 536 -5.30 7.92 -6.20
CA GLY A 536 -6.12 6.86 -6.77
C GLY A 536 -7.40 7.37 -7.45
N VAL A 537 -8.08 8.37 -6.87
CA VAL A 537 -9.24 9.03 -7.49
C VAL A 537 -8.82 9.80 -8.75
N CYS A 538 -7.67 10.46 -8.72
CA CYS A 538 -7.12 11.17 -9.87
C CYS A 538 -6.80 10.21 -11.02
N ALA A 539 -6.14 9.10 -10.74
CA ALA A 539 -5.83 8.05 -11.71
C ALA A 539 -7.10 7.47 -12.33
N GLN A 540 -8.10 7.14 -11.51
CA GLN A 540 -9.41 6.68 -12.00
C GLN A 540 -10.06 7.71 -12.96
N MET A 541 -9.99 8.99 -12.62
CA MET A 541 -10.54 10.05 -13.49
C MET A 541 -9.74 10.19 -14.79
N ALA A 542 -8.42 10.05 -14.75
CA ALA A 542 -7.57 10.07 -15.92
C ALA A 542 -7.84 8.87 -16.84
N GLU A 543 -7.96 7.66 -16.28
CA GLU A 543 -8.18 6.42 -17.02
C GLU A 543 -9.60 6.28 -17.56
N GLN A 544 -10.61 6.55 -16.72
CA GLN A 544 -12.01 6.23 -17.04
C GLN A 544 -12.85 7.46 -17.42
N GLY A 545 -12.39 8.67 -17.07
CA GLY A 545 -13.15 9.90 -17.29
C GLY A 545 -14.43 9.99 -16.43
N VAL A 546 -14.60 9.11 -15.45
CA VAL A 546 -15.80 9.02 -14.62
C VAL A 546 -15.48 8.70 -13.18
N LEU A 547 -16.12 9.44 -12.26
CA LEU A 547 -16.07 9.22 -10.81
C LEU A 547 -17.48 8.98 -10.27
N ARG A 548 -17.62 7.96 -9.43
CA ARG A 548 -18.86 7.66 -8.70
C ARG A 548 -18.59 7.70 -7.20
N TYR A 549 -19.41 8.45 -6.46
CA TYR A 549 -19.26 8.61 -5.01
C TYR A 549 -20.61 8.78 -4.33
N THR A 550 -20.61 8.64 -3.01
CA THR A 550 -21.79 8.86 -2.18
C THR A 550 -21.68 10.18 -1.42
N LEU A 551 -22.79 10.86 -1.20
CA LEU A 551 -22.84 12.04 -0.35
C LEU A 551 -23.78 11.82 0.82
N THR A 552 -23.33 12.17 2.00
CA THR A 552 -24.17 12.16 3.20
C THR A 552 -25.28 13.19 3.08
N GLU A 553 -26.53 12.72 3.18
CA GLU A 553 -27.72 13.58 3.19
C GLU A 553 -28.15 13.89 4.61
N GLU A 554 -28.42 12.83 5.41
CA GLU A 554 -28.85 12.96 6.79
C GLU A 554 -28.58 11.66 7.57
N GLY A 555 -27.79 11.69 8.63
CA GLY A 555 -27.42 10.50 9.39
C GLY A 555 -26.75 9.44 8.52
N GLN A 556 -27.40 8.28 8.36
CA GLN A 556 -26.91 7.18 7.50
C GLN A 556 -27.45 7.26 6.06
N LEU A 557 -28.28 8.22 5.74
CA LEU A 557 -28.84 8.36 4.40
C LEU A 557 -27.82 9.02 3.47
N VAL A 558 -27.63 8.42 2.30
CA VAL A 558 -26.70 8.91 1.27
C VAL A 558 -27.39 9.09 -0.08
N SER A 559 -26.89 9.99 -0.89
CA SER A 559 -27.20 10.09 -2.31
C SER A 559 -26.02 9.62 -3.15
N TYR A 560 -26.30 9.06 -4.32
CA TYR A 560 -25.30 8.54 -5.27
C TYR A 560 -25.04 9.57 -6.37
N LYS A 561 -23.79 9.88 -6.60
CA LYS A 561 -23.34 10.85 -7.61
C LYS A 561 -22.47 10.18 -8.66
N THR A 562 -22.62 10.62 -9.90
CA THR A 562 -21.72 10.28 -10.99
C THR A 562 -21.30 11.57 -11.67
N ARG A 563 -19.98 11.76 -11.85
CA ARG A 563 -19.40 12.93 -12.51
C ARG A 563 -18.50 12.45 -13.66
N ARG A 564 -18.54 13.18 -14.77
CA ARG A 564 -17.78 12.84 -15.98
C ARG A 564 -16.96 14.04 -16.44
N LEU A 565 -15.70 13.81 -16.81
CA LEU A 565 -14.85 14.85 -17.41
C LEU A 565 -15.45 15.43 -18.69
N ALA A 566 -16.14 14.61 -19.49
CA ALA A 566 -16.83 15.05 -20.71
C ALA A 566 -17.91 16.13 -20.43
N GLU A 567 -18.65 16.01 -19.33
CA GLU A 567 -19.66 17.00 -18.91
C GLU A 567 -19.04 18.36 -18.58
N MET A 568 -17.78 18.34 -18.16
CA MET A 568 -16.97 19.52 -17.79
C MET A 568 -16.09 20.00 -18.94
N ARG A 569 -16.14 19.34 -20.11
CA ARG A 569 -15.28 19.60 -21.28
C ARG A 569 -13.79 19.41 -20.98
N LEU A 570 -13.46 18.41 -20.18
CA LEU A 570 -12.09 18.08 -19.75
C LEU A 570 -11.64 16.70 -20.29
N GLU A 571 -12.43 16.03 -21.12
CA GLU A 571 -12.10 14.70 -21.65
C GLU A 571 -10.77 14.68 -22.42
N GLU A 572 -10.51 15.72 -23.20
CA GLU A 572 -9.29 15.84 -24.02
C GLU A 572 -8.02 16.12 -23.20
N THR A 573 -8.16 16.48 -21.92
CA THR A 573 -7.01 16.78 -21.06
C THR A 573 -6.41 15.55 -20.40
N ARG A 574 -7.07 14.40 -20.47
CA ARG A 574 -6.67 13.14 -19.83
C ARG A 574 -5.27 12.67 -20.25
N ASN A 575 -4.88 12.88 -21.49
CA ASN A 575 -3.57 12.49 -22.04
C ASN A 575 -2.44 13.51 -21.74
N ARG A 576 -2.70 14.53 -20.93
CA ARG A 576 -1.76 15.60 -20.58
C ARG A 576 -1.52 15.70 -19.09
N VAL A 577 -2.07 14.78 -18.30
CA VAL A 577 -1.99 14.77 -16.84
C VAL A 577 -1.33 13.49 -16.35
N ASP A 578 -0.45 13.65 -15.39
CA ASP A 578 0.18 12.55 -14.65
C ASP A 578 -0.02 12.81 -13.15
N PHE A 579 -0.30 11.75 -12.39
CA PHE A 579 -0.54 11.85 -10.96
C PHE A 579 0.43 11.00 -10.17
N PHE A 580 1.01 11.58 -9.11
CA PHE A 580 1.98 10.91 -8.26
C PHE A 580 1.70 11.17 -6.78
N GLN A 581 1.96 10.18 -5.96
CA GLN A 581 2.06 10.39 -4.53
C GLN A 581 3.38 11.07 -4.20
N GLY A 582 3.36 12.07 -3.32
CA GLY A 582 4.58 12.77 -2.91
C GLY A 582 4.41 13.73 -1.76
N ASP A 583 5.50 13.97 -1.05
CA ASP A 583 5.57 14.92 0.06
C ASP A 583 6.03 16.30 -0.45
N ALA A 584 5.18 17.31 -0.35
CA ALA A 584 5.49 18.68 -0.75
C ALA A 584 6.70 19.27 0.00
N CYS A 585 6.96 18.80 1.22
CA CYS A 585 8.14 19.19 2.00
C CYS A 585 9.42 18.46 1.59
N ASN A 586 9.31 17.42 0.75
CA ASN A 586 10.45 16.58 0.32
C ASN A 586 10.25 15.97 -1.06
N LEU A 587 9.99 16.82 -2.06
CA LEU A 587 9.78 16.39 -3.45
C LEU A 587 11.02 15.74 -4.05
N LYS A 588 10.83 14.68 -4.84
CA LYS A 588 11.89 14.07 -5.64
C LYS A 588 12.51 15.10 -6.60
N PRO A 589 13.86 15.05 -6.84
CA PRO A 589 14.54 15.97 -7.75
C PRO A 589 14.00 15.96 -9.20
N VAL A 590 13.40 14.86 -9.64
CA VAL A 590 12.80 14.73 -10.99
C VAL A 590 11.65 15.71 -11.20
N PHE A 591 10.92 16.08 -10.14
CA PHE A 591 9.87 17.09 -10.20
C PHE A 591 10.44 18.50 -10.22
N SER A 592 10.91 18.93 -11.41
CA SER A 592 11.53 20.24 -11.64
C SER A 592 11.29 20.71 -13.07
N GLY A 593 11.62 21.98 -13.34
CA GLY A 593 11.49 22.58 -14.67
C GLY A 593 10.06 22.98 -15.03
N TYR A 594 9.24 23.31 -14.03
CA TYR A 594 7.87 23.77 -14.24
C TYR A 594 7.80 25.25 -14.58
N ASP A 595 6.83 25.63 -15.40
CA ASP A 595 6.52 27.03 -15.73
C ASP A 595 5.47 27.61 -14.77
N LEU A 596 4.66 26.74 -14.17
CA LEU A 596 3.69 27.08 -13.11
C LEU A 596 3.74 26.06 -11.99
N ILE A 597 3.65 26.52 -10.75
CA ILE A 597 3.32 25.69 -9.59
C ILE A 597 2.07 26.26 -8.94
N LEU A 598 1.05 25.43 -8.76
CA LEU A 598 -0.18 25.72 -8.00
C LEU A 598 -0.10 24.99 -6.65
N ALA A 599 -0.24 25.74 -5.55
CA ALA A 599 -0.31 25.22 -4.18
C ALA A 599 -1.60 25.73 -3.51
N ALA A 600 -2.68 24.95 -3.65
CA ALA A 600 -4.03 25.35 -3.22
C ALA A 600 -4.36 24.78 -1.84
N ASN A 601 -4.59 25.66 -0.86
CA ASN A 601 -4.93 25.30 0.54
C ASN A 601 -3.98 24.27 1.15
N LEU A 602 -2.70 24.39 0.79
CA LEU A 602 -1.66 23.43 1.14
C LEU A 602 -0.80 23.89 2.32
N ILE A 603 -0.34 25.17 2.33
CA ILE A 603 0.73 25.60 3.24
C ILE A 603 0.36 25.49 4.73
N ASP A 604 -0.91 25.64 5.07
CA ASP A 604 -1.43 25.49 6.44
C ASP A 604 -1.84 24.06 6.80
N ARG A 605 -1.44 23.10 5.96
CA ARG A 605 -1.60 21.64 6.16
C ARG A 605 -0.27 20.88 6.14
N LEU A 606 0.82 21.55 5.78
CA LEU A 606 2.15 20.96 5.77
C LEU A 606 2.73 20.89 7.19
N TYR A 607 3.45 19.82 7.47
CA TYR A 607 4.19 19.70 8.73
C TYR A 607 5.39 20.68 8.80
N SER A 608 5.94 21.12 7.66
CA SER A 608 6.98 22.15 7.56
C SER A 608 6.77 23.06 6.33
N PRO A 609 5.85 24.03 6.39
CA PRO A 609 5.68 25.01 5.33
C PRO A 609 6.93 25.84 5.08
N VAL A 610 7.75 26.05 6.10
CA VAL A 610 9.07 26.76 6.00
C VAL A 610 9.97 26.02 5.02
N LYS A 611 10.09 24.69 5.12
CA LYS A 611 10.90 23.89 4.21
C LYS A 611 10.38 23.94 2.78
N PHE A 612 9.08 23.79 2.57
CA PHE A 612 8.46 23.91 1.26
C PHE A 612 8.76 25.27 0.62
N LEU A 613 8.49 26.37 1.32
CA LEU A 613 8.68 27.72 0.78
C LEU A 613 10.14 28.07 0.50
N SER A 614 11.09 27.52 1.26
CA SER A 614 12.51 27.74 1.05
C SER A 614 13.08 27.02 -0.17
N THR A 615 12.46 25.91 -0.64
CA THR A 615 12.99 25.06 -1.71
C THR A 615 12.13 25.08 -2.99
N VAL A 616 10.92 25.63 -2.97
CA VAL A 616 10.00 25.59 -4.12
C VAL A 616 10.55 26.30 -5.37
N HIS A 617 11.43 27.29 -5.20
CA HIS A 617 12.07 27.98 -6.30
C HIS A 617 12.93 27.04 -7.16
N GLU A 618 13.51 25.98 -6.60
CA GLU A 618 14.31 24.98 -7.32
C GLU A 618 13.49 24.19 -8.36
N ARG A 619 12.18 24.12 -8.17
CA ARG A 619 11.25 23.34 -9.00
C ARG A 619 10.69 24.15 -10.18
N LEU A 620 10.76 25.46 -10.10
CA LEU A 620 10.16 26.38 -11.05
C LEU A 620 11.23 26.96 -12.02
N ASN A 621 10.89 27.13 -13.29
CA ASN A 621 11.74 27.81 -14.26
C ASN A 621 11.88 29.30 -13.93
N MET A 622 12.97 29.94 -14.38
CA MET A 622 13.13 31.41 -14.30
C MET A 622 11.99 32.11 -15.05
N GLY A 623 11.35 33.07 -14.40
CA GLY A 623 10.15 33.75 -14.89
C GLY A 623 8.86 32.93 -14.75
N GLY A 624 8.94 31.71 -14.23
CA GLY A 624 7.77 30.88 -13.91
C GLY A 624 6.94 31.44 -12.74
N ILE A 625 5.71 30.96 -12.59
CA ILE A 625 4.73 31.49 -11.62
C ILE A 625 4.48 30.46 -10.51
N LEU A 626 4.56 30.91 -9.26
CA LEU A 626 4.06 30.20 -8.10
C LEU A 626 2.76 30.86 -7.64
N LEU A 627 1.65 30.11 -7.67
CA LEU A 627 0.37 30.50 -7.09
C LEU A 627 0.20 29.80 -5.75
N ILE A 628 0.02 30.57 -4.68
CA ILE A 628 -0.32 30.06 -3.36
C ILE A 628 -1.72 30.57 -3.00
N ALA A 629 -2.62 29.65 -2.64
CA ALA A 629 -3.90 29.96 -2.05
C ALA A 629 -3.96 29.33 -0.65
N SER A 630 -4.44 30.09 0.35
CA SER A 630 -4.63 29.54 1.71
C SER A 630 -5.64 30.35 2.49
N PRO A 631 -6.50 29.71 3.30
CA PRO A 631 -7.36 30.39 4.27
C PRO A 631 -6.58 30.76 5.56
N TYR A 632 -5.30 30.40 5.64
CA TYR A 632 -4.43 30.63 6.80
C TYR A 632 -4.97 30.07 8.11
N THR A 633 -5.59 28.89 8.02
CA THR A 633 -6.13 28.16 9.18
C THR A 633 -5.03 27.35 9.86
N TRP A 634 -4.11 28.03 10.51
CA TRP A 634 -3.02 27.38 11.24
C TRP A 634 -3.55 26.58 12.42
N LEU A 635 -3.30 25.27 12.43
CA LEU A 635 -3.69 24.33 13.47
C LEU A 635 -2.48 23.48 13.86
N GLU A 636 -2.24 23.32 15.17
CA GLU A 636 -1.09 22.57 15.68
C GLU A 636 -1.16 21.07 15.36
N GLU A 637 -2.34 20.54 15.03
CA GLU A 637 -2.53 19.16 14.56
C GLU A 637 -1.90 18.88 13.19
N HIS A 638 -1.72 19.92 12.35
CA HIS A 638 -1.09 19.81 11.04
C HIS A 638 0.32 20.40 11.02
N THR A 639 0.46 21.59 11.58
CA THR A 639 1.69 22.38 11.53
C THR A 639 2.06 22.83 12.94
N ARG A 640 3.22 22.43 13.42
CA ARG A 640 3.73 22.89 14.71
C ARG A 640 3.83 24.41 14.73
N ARG A 641 3.61 25.03 15.88
CA ARG A 641 3.56 26.47 15.99
C ARG A 641 4.86 27.18 15.56
N GLU A 642 5.99 26.53 15.77
CA GLU A 642 7.32 27.03 15.39
C GLU A 642 7.51 27.10 13.87
N GLU A 643 6.73 26.34 13.12
CA GLU A 643 6.73 26.26 11.66
C GLU A 643 5.68 27.18 11.00
N TRP A 644 4.85 27.87 11.79
CA TRP A 644 3.87 28.80 11.24
C TRP A 644 4.55 29.96 10.52
N VAL A 645 4.13 30.25 9.33
CA VAL A 645 4.69 31.31 8.48
C VAL A 645 4.24 32.71 8.92
N GLY A 646 3.17 32.78 9.71
CA GLY A 646 2.60 34.01 10.26
C GLY A 646 1.39 33.74 11.14
N GLY A 647 0.63 34.76 11.50
CA GLY A 647 -0.51 34.62 12.40
C GLY A 647 -0.12 34.75 13.87
N PHE A 648 0.99 35.41 14.16
CA PHE A 648 1.51 35.66 15.51
C PHE A 648 2.02 37.10 15.66
N LYS A 649 2.46 37.46 16.86
CA LYS A 649 3.12 38.74 17.10
C LYS A 649 4.64 38.61 17.01
N LYS A 650 5.27 39.46 16.15
CA LYS A 650 6.71 39.57 15.99
C LYS A 650 7.12 40.96 16.50
N ASN A 651 7.96 41.03 17.51
CA ASN A 651 8.39 42.29 18.15
C ASN A 651 7.22 43.19 18.64
N GLY A 652 6.14 42.55 19.07
CA GLY A 652 4.95 43.28 19.56
C GLY A 652 3.91 43.67 18.50
N GLU A 653 4.27 43.64 17.22
CA GLU A 653 3.42 43.93 16.07
C GLU A 653 2.78 42.66 15.48
N ASN A 654 1.63 42.83 14.81
CA ASN A 654 0.98 41.71 14.11
C ASN A 654 1.82 41.31 12.90
N PHE A 655 2.17 40.04 12.84
CA PHE A 655 2.87 39.45 11.73
C PHE A 655 1.94 38.47 11.02
N THR A 656 1.47 38.87 9.85
CA THR A 656 0.51 38.07 9.05
C THR A 656 1.23 36.98 8.24
N THR A 657 0.49 35.98 7.78
CA THR A 657 1.04 34.96 6.87
C THR A 657 1.56 35.60 5.56
N LEU A 658 0.87 36.63 5.06
CA LEU A 658 1.36 37.38 3.89
C LEU A 658 2.72 38.05 4.15
N ASP A 659 2.94 38.59 5.37
CA ASP A 659 4.26 39.16 5.72
C ASP A 659 5.34 38.07 5.75
N GLY A 660 5.02 36.90 6.30
CA GLY A 660 5.91 35.76 6.30
C GLY A 660 6.21 35.24 4.90
N LEU A 661 5.21 35.13 4.03
CA LEU A 661 5.43 34.78 2.62
C LEU A 661 6.35 35.77 1.91
N LYS A 662 6.18 37.08 2.13
CA LYS A 662 7.07 38.12 1.57
C LYS A 662 8.49 37.99 2.09
N GLU A 663 8.66 37.69 3.38
CA GLU A 663 9.98 37.51 3.99
C GLU A 663 10.69 36.28 3.41
N MET A 664 9.98 35.16 3.30
CA MET A 664 10.55 33.87 2.86
C MET A 664 10.80 33.82 1.35
N LEU A 665 9.86 34.30 0.56
CA LEU A 665 9.93 34.21 -0.89
C LEU A 665 10.71 35.36 -1.53
N GLY A 666 10.88 36.49 -0.85
CA GLY A 666 11.43 37.74 -1.41
C GLY A 666 12.87 37.64 -1.96
N GLY A 667 13.63 36.62 -1.59
CA GLY A 667 14.96 36.35 -2.14
C GLY A 667 14.94 35.78 -3.55
N HIS A 668 13.91 35.03 -3.91
CA HIS A 668 13.81 34.32 -5.18
C HIS A 668 12.60 34.70 -6.02
N PHE A 669 11.62 35.37 -5.42
CA PHE A 669 10.35 35.67 -6.07
C PHE A 669 9.96 37.14 -5.93
N ARG A 670 9.18 37.62 -6.87
CA ARG A 670 8.50 38.91 -6.85
C ARG A 670 6.99 38.71 -6.82
N LEU A 671 6.29 39.32 -5.89
CA LEU A 671 4.84 39.38 -5.86
C LEU A 671 4.33 40.18 -7.07
N LEU A 672 3.50 39.57 -7.91
CA LEU A 672 3.06 40.18 -9.18
C LEU A 672 1.95 41.22 -9.02
N GLN A 673 1.06 41.01 -8.07
CA GLN A 673 -0.10 41.88 -7.84
C GLN A 673 -0.56 41.82 -6.38
N ALA A 674 -1.48 42.69 -6.02
CA ALA A 674 -2.15 42.59 -4.72
C ALA A 674 -2.86 41.25 -4.58
N PRO A 675 -2.84 40.64 -3.39
CA PRO A 675 -3.55 39.40 -3.11
C PRO A 675 -5.05 39.49 -3.47
N LEU A 676 -5.62 38.35 -3.88
CA LEU A 676 -7.02 38.19 -4.23
C LEU A 676 -7.70 37.27 -3.21
N ASP A 677 -8.94 37.60 -2.85
CA ASP A 677 -9.77 36.73 -2.04
C ASP A 677 -10.65 35.85 -2.94
N VAL A 678 -10.56 34.52 -2.77
CA VAL A 678 -11.33 33.55 -3.54
C VAL A 678 -12.14 32.70 -2.56
N PRO A 679 -13.48 32.82 -2.59
CA PRO A 679 -14.34 32.02 -1.73
C PRO A 679 -14.42 30.57 -2.21
N PHE A 680 -14.69 29.64 -1.27
CA PHE A 680 -14.99 28.25 -1.56
C PHE A 680 -16.00 27.68 -0.58
N VAL A 681 -16.70 26.63 -1.03
CA VAL A 681 -17.72 25.95 -0.25
C VAL A 681 -17.48 24.45 -0.28
N ILE A 682 -17.35 23.83 0.88
CA ILE A 682 -17.30 22.36 1.03
C ILE A 682 -18.65 21.92 1.59
N ARG A 683 -19.30 20.95 0.93
CA ARG A 683 -20.54 20.36 1.40
C ARG A 683 -20.23 19.15 2.30
N GLU A 684 -20.66 19.18 3.55
CA GLU A 684 -20.55 18.06 4.49
C GLU A 684 -21.81 17.17 4.50
N THR A 685 -23.00 17.83 4.49
CA THR A 685 -24.30 17.14 4.37
C THR A 685 -25.23 17.98 3.49
N ARG A 686 -26.45 17.51 3.27
CA ARG A 686 -27.47 18.31 2.54
C ARG A 686 -27.72 19.70 3.13
N ARG A 687 -27.47 19.89 4.42
CA ARG A 687 -27.79 21.13 5.16
C ARG A 687 -26.61 21.76 5.87
N LYS A 688 -25.43 21.12 5.83
CA LYS A 688 -24.21 21.63 6.44
C LYS A 688 -23.15 21.88 5.41
N PHE A 689 -22.62 23.10 5.40
CA PHE A 689 -21.60 23.57 4.47
C PHE A 689 -20.55 24.37 5.21
N GLN A 690 -19.30 24.21 4.83
CA GLN A 690 -18.22 25.12 5.22
C GLN A 690 -18.06 26.16 4.10
N HIS A 691 -18.27 27.43 4.40
CA HIS A 691 -18.00 28.55 3.51
C HIS A 691 -16.75 29.27 4.01
N SER A 692 -15.68 29.24 3.25
CA SER A 692 -14.38 29.81 3.59
C SER A 692 -13.88 30.72 2.47
N VAL A 693 -12.84 31.50 2.76
CA VAL A 693 -12.17 32.35 1.76
C VAL A 693 -10.68 32.12 1.84
N SER A 694 -10.07 31.81 0.71
CA SER A 694 -8.61 31.71 0.59
C SER A 694 -8.05 32.99 0.00
N GLN A 695 -6.98 33.49 0.60
CA GLN A 695 -6.18 34.54 -0.02
C GLN A 695 -5.25 33.91 -1.06
N VAL A 696 -5.28 34.42 -2.28
CA VAL A 696 -4.46 33.98 -3.41
C VAL A 696 -3.36 34.98 -3.68
N THR A 697 -2.11 34.49 -3.75
CA THR A 697 -0.92 35.27 -4.06
C THR A 697 -0.22 34.69 -5.28
N LEU A 698 0.26 35.57 -6.17
CA LEU A 698 0.97 35.19 -7.40
C LEU A 698 2.41 35.71 -7.34
N TRP A 699 3.37 34.81 -7.48
CA TRP A 699 4.79 35.08 -7.35
C TRP A 699 5.53 34.68 -8.60
N GLU A 700 6.33 35.58 -9.16
CA GLU A 700 7.20 35.28 -10.30
C GLU A 700 8.62 34.97 -9.83
N ARG A 701 9.19 33.86 -10.26
CA ARG A 701 10.59 33.54 -9.99
C ARG A 701 11.53 34.50 -10.70
N ILE A 702 12.40 35.17 -9.94
CA ILE A 702 13.39 36.16 -10.43
C ILE A 702 14.85 35.78 -10.16
N ALA A 703 15.12 34.78 -9.28
CA ALA A 703 16.43 34.28 -8.95
C ALA A 703 16.46 32.79 -8.60
#